data_ef087360ca333bf13a62f4f6c6e1ffde
#
_entry.id   ef087360ca333bf13a62f4f6c6e1ffde
#
_cell.length_a   1.000
_cell.length_b   1.000
_cell.length_c   1.000
_cell.angle_alpha   90.00
_cell.angle_beta   90.00
_cell.angle_gamma   90.00
#
_symmetry.space_group_name_H-M   'P 1'
#
loop_
_entity.id
_entity.type
_entity.pdbx_description
1 polymer ?
#
loop_
_entity_poly.entity_id
_entity_poly.type
_entity_poly.pdbx_seq_one_letter_code
_entity_poly.pdbx_strand_id
1 'polypeptide(L)'
;MFTFDAKLSTAVAGPPPQPAKESGSTATGPLSPELLDKMQRYWYAANYLCVGQIYLLDNPLLREPLSKAHIKPRLLGHWGTSAGQNFIYVHLNRLIRETQADIIYISGPGHGGPTLNACAYLEGTYSDVHPEITQDAAGMRLLFRSFSTPGGIPSHCGPHTPNSMHEGGELGYSLMHAFGAAFDNPDLIVACVVGDGESETCPLEGSWKSVKFLNPARDGAVLPILHLNGYKISGPTVTARWSDDELSAYYRGFGYTPHFVEGDDPASVHQQLAAALDRGYAEIREIQKQARSDGSRGKAVLEPWPMIILRTPKGWTCPKEVDGVPVEGTFRAHQVPLSNVCEDPAHLQLLEQWMRKYQPEKLFDQNGRLIAELAALAPDGNKRMGASPHVNGGRVLKALDLPDFARYALEVPGPGEVVAEAPRKLGEYLRDVIKQNPANFRLFCPDETNSNRLNSVFEATNRCTMEQTVSIDDHLAPDGRVMEVLSEHLCEGWLEGYLLTGRHGLWSSYEAFAQVVDSMVTQHAKWLEQCIDFPWRRPLASLNVFITGHCWRNDHNGFSHQAPGFVDNALQRRSEVARVYYPPDANCLLNVVDHCLRSRNYVNVVTCGKQPQLQWLTFDEALAHCSQGASIWNFATNDGGTQPDIVLACAGDVPTIEACATSWLLQKHIPGIKVRVVNVVDLNALMSPDDHPHGLDNISFEALFTRDVDVVFAFHGYRWLIHSMVHGRANEGRFHVRGFNDQGTTTTPFDMVVLNKMSRFHLAIDALKHVPRLRSQASDAIDMFNRKLYEHHAYIREHFEDLPEIRNWHWTKDFSEPSAPPPLAKDQPRGQSFSDA
;
A
#
# COMPACT_ATOMS: atom_id res chain seq x y z
N MET A 1 23.84 6.70 -41.60
CA MET A 1 23.35 5.62 -40.74
C MET A 1 23.82 5.96 -39.32
N PHE A 2 22.91 6.19 -38.37
CA PHE A 2 23.30 6.47 -36.97
C PHE A 2 23.95 5.22 -36.42
N THR A 3 25.21 5.33 -36.01
CA THR A 3 25.91 4.27 -35.30
C THR A 3 25.74 4.52 -33.81
N PHE A 4 25.31 3.51 -33.08
CA PHE A 4 25.26 3.58 -31.62
C PHE A 4 26.66 3.99 -31.12
N ASP A 5 26.71 5.12 -30.40
CA ASP A 5 27.96 5.63 -29.83
C ASP A 5 27.83 5.60 -28.29
N ALA A 6 28.60 4.74 -27.65
CA ALA A 6 28.66 4.64 -26.21
C ALA A 6 28.99 5.95 -25.51
N LYS A 7 29.67 6.88 -26.20
CA LYS A 7 29.94 8.22 -25.65
C LYS A 7 28.71 9.15 -25.69
N LEU A 8 27.76 8.89 -26.59
CA LEU A 8 26.51 9.63 -26.69
C LEU A 8 25.37 8.95 -25.95
N SER A 9 25.44 7.62 -25.77
CA SER A 9 24.50 6.88 -24.96
C SER A 9 24.97 6.88 -23.52
N THR A 10 24.25 7.58 -22.67
CA THR A 10 24.53 7.60 -21.23
C THR A 10 24.25 6.24 -20.54
N ALA A 11 23.60 5.31 -21.23
CA ALA A 11 23.40 3.95 -20.73
C ALA A 11 24.69 3.10 -20.73
N VAL A 12 25.66 3.45 -21.55
CA VAL A 12 26.95 2.73 -21.68
C VAL A 12 28.13 3.68 -21.42
N ALA A 13 28.06 4.44 -20.35
CA ALA A 13 29.10 5.42 -19.97
C ALA A 13 30.18 4.73 -19.11
N GLY A 14 30.97 3.90 -19.72
CA GLY A 14 32.24 3.40 -19.20
C GLY A 14 33.42 3.91 -20.03
N PRO A 15 34.71 3.63 -19.70
CA PRO A 15 35.79 3.85 -20.61
C PRO A 15 35.48 3.04 -21.91
N PRO A 16 35.72 3.63 -23.11
CA PRO A 16 35.41 2.97 -24.34
C PRO A 16 36.04 1.56 -24.30
N PRO A 17 35.31 0.50 -24.65
CA PRO A 17 35.91 -0.79 -24.79
C PRO A 17 37.11 -0.64 -25.73
N GLN A 18 38.26 -1.14 -25.33
CA GLN A 18 39.41 -1.20 -26.25
C GLN A 18 38.91 -1.87 -27.53
N PRO A 19 39.23 -1.33 -28.71
CA PRO A 19 38.75 -1.90 -29.95
C PRO A 19 39.07 -3.39 -29.92
N ALA A 20 38.00 -4.20 -29.93
CA ALA A 20 38.12 -5.63 -29.96
C ALA A 20 39.06 -5.93 -31.12
N LYS A 21 40.21 -6.58 -30.84
CA LYS A 21 40.95 -7.18 -31.88
C LYS A 21 39.97 -8.04 -32.64
N GLU A 22 39.85 -7.83 -33.97
CA GLU A 22 39.08 -8.66 -34.86
C GLU A 22 39.58 -10.09 -34.69
N SER A 23 39.05 -10.79 -33.71
CA SER A 23 39.09 -12.24 -33.61
C SER A 23 37.65 -12.67 -33.89
N GLY A 24 37.43 -13.44 -34.90
CA GLY A 24 36.21 -14.16 -35.18
C GLY A 24 35.91 -15.13 -34.03
N SER A 25 35.56 -14.59 -32.88
CA SER A 25 35.19 -15.30 -31.68
C SER A 25 33.68 -15.31 -31.64
N THR A 26 33.05 -16.42 -31.91
CA THR A 26 31.74 -16.79 -31.39
C THR A 26 31.73 -16.42 -29.91
N ALA A 27 30.77 -15.54 -29.50
CA ALA A 27 30.63 -15.10 -28.11
C ALA A 27 30.61 -16.34 -27.20
N THR A 28 31.64 -16.54 -26.39
CA THR A 28 31.74 -17.65 -25.46
C THR A 28 30.88 -17.35 -24.23
N GLY A 29 29.81 -18.08 -24.01
CA GLY A 29 28.91 -17.97 -22.89
C GLY A 29 28.10 -19.24 -22.68
N PRO A 30 27.16 -19.31 -21.74
CA PRO A 30 26.45 -20.54 -21.41
C PRO A 30 25.43 -20.99 -22.48
N LEU A 31 25.06 -20.11 -23.41
CA LEU A 31 24.04 -20.40 -24.42
C LEU A 31 24.68 -21.06 -25.63
N SER A 32 24.17 -22.24 -26.04
CA SER A 32 24.53 -22.82 -27.32
C SER A 32 24.04 -21.91 -28.47
N PRO A 33 24.67 -22.00 -29.67
CA PRO A 33 24.21 -21.21 -30.81
C PRO A 33 22.73 -21.43 -31.17
N GLU A 34 22.21 -22.64 -31.01
CA GLU A 34 20.82 -22.98 -31.25
C GLU A 34 19.87 -22.33 -30.20
N LEU A 35 20.24 -22.38 -28.92
CA LEU A 35 19.45 -21.78 -27.86
C LEU A 35 19.48 -20.26 -27.98
N LEU A 36 20.64 -19.69 -28.29
CA LEU A 36 20.79 -18.25 -28.54
C LEU A 36 19.85 -17.76 -29.65
N ASP A 37 19.82 -18.49 -30.81
CA ASP A 37 18.90 -18.16 -31.90
C ASP A 37 17.44 -18.22 -31.47
N LYS A 38 17.03 -19.26 -30.75
CA LYS A 38 15.66 -19.40 -30.25
C LYS A 38 15.30 -18.27 -29.28
N MET A 39 16.19 -17.93 -28.36
CA MET A 39 15.98 -16.83 -27.41
C MET A 39 15.91 -15.46 -28.11
N GLN A 40 16.77 -15.24 -29.09
CA GLN A 40 16.72 -14.02 -29.91
C GLN A 40 15.40 -13.87 -30.64
N ARG A 41 14.89 -14.95 -31.24
CA ARG A 41 13.62 -14.96 -31.96
C ARG A 41 12.42 -14.80 -30.98
N TYR A 42 12.47 -15.42 -29.83
CA TYR A 42 11.41 -15.23 -28.79
C TYR A 42 11.37 -13.78 -28.32
N TRP A 43 12.54 -13.17 -28.05
CA TRP A 43 12.62 -11.76 -27.73
C TRP A 43 12.07 -10.86 -28.85
N TYR A 44 12.36 -11.20 -30.10
CA TYR A 44 11.79 -10.50 -31.26
C TYR A 44 10.27 -10.67 -31.35
N ALA A 45 9.72 -11.82 -30.99
CA ALA A 45 8.28 -12.01 -30.92
C ALA A 45 7.64 -11.11 -29.85
N ALA A 46 8.23 -11.02 -28.66
CA ALA A 46 7.75 -10.12 -27.62
C ALA A 46 7.81 -8.64 -28.05
N ASN A 47 8.94 -8.22 -28.66
CA ASN A 47 9.10 -6.88 -29.19
C ASN A 47 8.10 -6.56 -30.30
N TYR A 48 7.88 -7.50 -31.22
CA TYR A 48 6.87 -7.38 -32.30
C TYR A 48 5.47 -7.14 -31.74
N LEU A 49 5.08 -7.94 -30.72
CA LEU A 49 3.79 -7.78 -30.06
C LEU A 49 3.67 -6.43 -29.32
N CYS A 50 4.75 -5.92 -28.72
CA CYS A 50 4.74 -4.59 -28.10
C CYS A 50 4.53 -3.48 -29.15
N VAL A 51 5.23 -3.53 -30.29
CA VAL A 51 5.04 -2.55 -31.38
C VAL A 51 3.62 -2.63 -31.91
N GLY A 52 3.09 -3.85 -32.13
CA GLY A 52 1.72 -4.05 -32.56
C GLY A 52 0.69 -3.47 -31.61
N GLN A 53 0.86 -3.66 -30.29
CA GLN A 53 -0.02 -3.06 -29.27
C GLN A 53 -0.02 -1.54 -29.33
N ILE A 54 1.11 -0.90 -29.59
CA ILE A 54 1.20 0.57 -29.66
C ILE A 54 0.56 1.11 -30.94
N TYR A 55 0.77 0.45 -32.08
CA TYR A 55 0.47 1.04 -33.39
C TYR A 55 -0.74 0.44 -34.11
N LEU A 56 -1.00 -0.87 -34.03
CA LEU A 56 -1.89 -1.56 -34.96
C LEU A 56 -3.33 -1.75 -34.48
N LEU A 57 -4.26 -1.55 -35.38
CA LEU A 57 -5.67 -2.00 -35.28
C LEU A 57 -5.91 -3.32 -36.03
N ASP A 58 -5.20 -3.54 -37.12
CA ASP A 58 -5.36 -4.69 -38.00
C ASP A 58 -4.05 -5.09 -38.69
N ASN A 59 -4.08 -6.14 -39.52
CA ASN A 59 -2.91 -6.68 -40.21
C ASN A 59 -1.79 -7.15 -39.23
N PRO A 60 -2.12 -7.96 -38.20
CA PRO A 60 -1.20 -8.30 -37.13
C PRO A 60 0.02 -9.13 -37.57
N LEU A 61 0.01 -9.71 -38.76
CA LEU A 61 1.09 -10.51 -39.32
C LEU A 61 1.76 -9.85 -40.53
N LEU A 62 1.46 -8.59 -40.85
CA LEU A 62 1.97 -7.85 -42.00
C LEU A 62 1.83 -8.61 -43.34
N ARG A 63 0.66 -9.27 -43.57
CA ARG A 63 0.39 -10.03 -44.75
C ARG A 63 0.25 -9.17 -46.01
N GLU A 64 -0.05 -7.91 -45.83
CA GLU A 64 -0.07 -6.88 -46.83
C GLU A 64 0.72 -5.65 -46.35
N PRO A 65 1.12 -4.73 -47.23
CA PRO A 65 1.77 -3.50 -46.81
C PRO A 65 0.91 -2.71 -45.82
N LEU A 66 1.56 -2.04 -44.87
CA LEU A 66 0.85 -1.19 -43.92
C LEU A 66 0.12 -0.03 -44.66
N SER A 67 -1.07 0.22 -44.22
CA SER A 67 -1.87 1.37 -44.64
C SER A 67 -2.40 2.10 -43.42
N LYS A 68 -2.84 3.35 -43.61
CA LYS A 68 -3.46 4.16 -42.53
C LYS A 68 -4.64 3.43 -41.86
N ALA A 69 -5.37 2.58 -42.56
CA ALA A 69 -6.48 1.81 -42.02
C ALA A 69 -6.04 0.76 -41.00
N HIS A 70 -4.81 0.34 -41.03
CA HIS A 70 -4.25 -0.61 -40.07
C HIS A 70 -3.72 0.06 -38.76
N ILE A 71 -3.67 1.39 -38.72
CA ILE A 71 -3.06 2.16 -37.65
C ILE A 71 -4.09 2.71 -36.69
N LYS A 72 -3.81 2.73 -35.41
CA LYS A 72 -4.64 3.36 -34.37
C LYS A 72 -4.74 4.88 -34.60
N PRO A 73 -5.92 5.48 -34.40
CA PRO A 73 -6.08 6.95 -34.49
C PRO A 73 -5.35 7.69 -33.35
N ARG A 74 -5.11 7.02 -32.22
CA ARG A 74 -4.32 7.51 -31.08
C ARG A 74 -3.23 6.51 -30.78
N LEU A 75 -1.98 6.93 -30.89
CA LEU A 75 -0.81 6.13 -30.60
C LEU A 75 -0.44 6.33 -29.13
N LEU A 76 -0.55 5.29 -28.32
CA LEU A 76 -0.32 5.32 -26.90
C LEU A 76 0.50 4.10 -26.47
N GLY A 77 1.40 4.30 -25.52
CA GLY A 77 2.26 3.27 -24.94
C GLY A 77 3.70 3.74 -24.83
N HIS A 78 4.54 2.93 -24.21
CA HIS A 78 5.92 3.28 -23.89
C HIS A 78 6.86 2.19 -24.44
N TRP A 79 7.53 2.52 -25.54
CA TRP A 79 8.50 1.62 -26.14
C TRP A 79 9.84 1.59 -25.37
N GLY A 80 10.24 2.72 -24.80
CA GLY A 80 11.57 2.98 -24.28
C GLY A 80 12.16 1.94 -23.32
N THR A 81 11.32 1.32 -22.52
CA THR A 81 11.72 0.25 -21.59
C THR A 81 11.35 -1.15 -22.08
N SER A 82 10.47 -1.27 -23.09
CA SER A 82 9.83 -2.54 -23.45
C SER A 82 10.85 -3.59 -23.93
N ALA A 83 11.77 -3.22 -24.81
CA ALA A 83 12.74 -4.17 -25.34
C ALA A 83 13.63 -4.78 -24.26
N GLY A 84 14.14 -3.96 -23.33
CA GLY A 84 14.97 -4.43 -22.22
C GLY A 84 14.19 -5.31 -21.23
N GLN A 85 12.94 -4.95 -20.91
CA GLN A 85 12.10 -5.78 -20.06
C GLN A 85 11.74 -7.13 -20.72
N ASN A 86 11.40 -7.13 -22.01
CA ASN A 86 11.20 -8.37 -22.78
C ASN A 86 12.45 -9.25 -22.76
N PHE A 87 13.62 -8.63 -22.85
CA PHE A 87 14.90 -9.31 -22.82
C PHE A 87 15.12 -10.03 -21.49
N ILE A 88 14.87 -9.33 -20.38
CA ILE A 88 14.94 -9.92 -19.03
C ILE A 88 13.93 -11.07 -18.89
N TYR A 89 12.70 -10.88 -19.34
CA TYR A 89 11.63 -11.88 -19.19
C TYR A 89 11.96 -13.20 -19.91
N VAL A 90 12.50 -13.12 -21.13
CA VAL A 90 12.94 -14.30 -21.90
C VAL A 90 14.04 -15.08 -21.17
N HIS A 91 14.98 -14.38 -20.58
CA HIS A 91 16.05 -15.01 -19.81
C HIS A 91 15.56 -15.64 -18.51
N LEU A 92 14.57 -15.04 -17.85
CA LEU A 92 13.94 -15.65 -16.68
C LEU A 92 13.17 -16.92 -17.08
N ASN A 93 12.48 -16.93 -18.21
CA ASN A 93 11.85 -18.14 -18.74
C ASN A 93 12.88 -19.26 -18.95
N ARG A 94 14.05 -18.96 -19.54
CA ARG A 94 15.15 -19.93 -19.68
C ARG A 94 15.58 -20.46 -18.31
N LEU A 95 15.86 -19.56 -17.36
CA LEU A 95 16.32 -19.94 -16.02
C LEU A 95 15.30 -20.85 -15.32
N ILE A 96 14.00 -20.51 -15.38
CA ILE A 96 12.95 -21.34 -14.81
C ILE A 96 12.91 -22.72 -15.44
N ARG A 97 13.03 -22.82 -16.77
CA ARG A 97 13.03 -24.12 -17.46
C ARG A 97 14.19 -25.01 -17.05
N GLU A 98 15.38 -24.44 -16.92
CA GLU A 98 16.59 -25.18 -16.55
C GLU A 98 16.60 -25.60 -15.07
N THR A 99 16.11 -24.74 -14.19
CA THR A 99 16.23 -24.92 -12.73
C THR A 99 14.94 -25.38 -12.05
N GLN A 100 13.80 -25.26 -12.72
CA GLN A 100 12.45 -25.45 -12.15
C GLN A 100 12.16 -24.54 -10.92
N ALA A 101 12.89 -23.42 -10.81
CA ALA A 101 12.69 -22.46 -9.73
C ALA A 101 11.30 -21.80 -9.80
N ASP A 102 10.77 -21.42 -8.63
CA ASP A 102 9.59 -20.57 -8.52
C ASP A 102 10.05 -19.12 -8.60
N ILE A 103 9.79 -18.49 -9.74
CA ILE A 103 10.16 -17.10 -9.98
C ILE A 103 8.91 -16.32 -10.36
N ILE A 104 8.77 -15.12 -9.80
CA ILE A 104 7.80 -14.13 -10.23
C ILE A 104 8.52 -12.87 -10.68
N TYR A 105 7.83 -12.07 -11.50
CA TYR A 105 8.37 -10.88 -12.12
C TYR A 105 7.63 -9.63 -11.62
N ILE A 106 8.38 -8.61 -11.20
CA ILE A 106 7.83 -7.28 -10.88
C ILE A 106 8.44 -6.27 -11.84
N SER A 107 7.57 -5.52 -12.51
CA SER A 107 7.96 -4.43 -13.40
C SER A 107 7.88 -3.11 -12.65
N GLY A 108 9.01 -2.61 -12.14
CA GLY A 108 9.12 -1.29 -11.54
C GLY A 108 8.80 -0.17 -12.53
N PRO A 109 9.40 -0.14 -13.74
CA PRO A 109 8.96 0.80 -14.77
C PRO A 109 7.60 0.38 -15.33
N GLY A 110 6.52 0.59 -14.56
CA GLY A 110 5.16 0.13 -14.85
C GLY A 110 4.53 0.64 -16.15
N HIS A 111 5.08 1.70 -16.73
CA HIS A 111 4.75 2.12 -18.09
C HIS A 111 5.17 1.09 -19.16
N GLY A 112 5.92 0.05 -18.80
CA GLY A 112 6.21 -1.13 -19.63
C GLY A 112 5.03 -2.10 -19.79
N GLY A 113 3.78 -1.67 -19.62
CA GLY A 113 2.57 -2.50 -19.80
C GLY A 113 2.55 -3.34 -21.08
N PRO A 114 2.96 -2.83 -22.27
CA PRO A 114 3.03 -3.65 -23.48
C PRO A 114 3.87 -4.91 -23.31
N THR A 115 4.95 -4.85 -22.52
CA THR A 115 5.83 -5.99 -22.23
C THR A 115 5.10 -7.09 -21.47
N LEU A 116 4.43 -6.73 -20.36
CA LEU A 116 3.73 -7.74 -19.54
C LEU A 116 2.63 -8.43 -20.33
N ASN A 117 1.87 -7.67 -21.11
CA ASN A 117 0.84 -8.22 -22.00
C ASN A 117 1.44 -9.15 -23.06
N ALA A 118 2.52 -8.72 -23.73
CA ALA A 118 3.18 -9.51 -24.76
C ALA A 118 3.78 -10.81 -24.19
N CYS A 119 4.47 -10.74 -23.05
CA CYS A 119 5.05 -11.88 -22.40
C CYS A 119 4.01 -12.88 -21.89
N ALA A 120 2.95 -12.38 -21.24
CA ALA A 120 1.82 -13.21 -20.80
C ALA A 120 1.09 -13.87 -21.98
N TYR A 121 0.93 -13.15 -23.08
CA TYR A 121 0.34 -13.70 -24.31
C TYR A 121 1.21 -14.83 -24.90
N LEU A 122 2.53 -14.64 -25.02
CA LEU A 122 3.44 -15.65 -25.57
C LEU A 122 3.51 -16.89 -24.68
N GLU A 123 3.48 -16.77 -23.37
CA GLU A 123 3.46 -17.92 -22.46
C GLU A 123 2.07 -18.54 -22.29
N GLY A 124 1.03 -17.93 -22.87
CA GLY A 124 -0.35 -18.43 -22.88
C GLY A 124 -1.19 -18.02 -21.66
N THR A 125 -0.58 -17.44 -20.64
CA THR A 125 -1.31 -17.08 -19.40
C THR A 125 -2.30 -15.94 -19.61
N TYR A 126 -2.08 -15.08 -20.60
CA TYR A 126 -3.05 -14.03 -20.95
C TYR A 126 -4.34 -14.64 -21.49
N SER A 127 -4.23 -15.62 -22.42
CA SER A 127 -5.38 -16.33 -22.99
C SER A 127 -6.07 -17.27 -21.99
N ASP A 128 -5.36 -17.75 -20.95
CA ASP A 128 -5.96 -18.53 -19.87
C ASP A 128 -7.01 -17.72 -19.08
N VAL A 129 -6.83 -16.43 -18.93
CA VAL A 129 -7.71 -15.54 -18.14
C VAL A 129 -8.58 -14.63 -19.00
N HIS A 130 -8.21 -14.45 -20.28
CA HIS A 130 -8.95 -13.70 -21.31
C HIS A 130 -9.14 -14.60 -22.55
N PRO A 131 -10.06 -15.58 -22.49
CA PRO A 131 -10.19 -16.63 -23.50
C PRO A 131 -10.61 -16.11 -24.90
N GLU A 132 -11.13 -14.89 -24.99
CA GLU A 132 -11.42 -14.20 -26.24
C GLU A 132 -10.15 -13.76 -26.98
N ILE A 133 -9.03 -13.61 -26.28
CA ILE A 133 -7.73 -13.27 -26.87
C ILE A 133 -6.92 -14.54 -27.06
N THR A 134 -7.26 -15.28 -28.12
CA THR A 134 -6.65 -16.55 -28.47
C THR A 134 -5.21 -16.41 -28.97
N GLN A 135 -4.37 -17.44 -28.81
CA GLN A 135 -2.99 -17.44 -29.33
C GLN A 135 -2.96 -17.74 -30.85
N ASP A 136 -3.58 -16.88 -31.66
CA ASP A 136 -3.60 -16.93 -33.12
C ASP A 136 -3.76 -15.50 -33.71
N ALA A 137 -3.87 -15.39 -35.04
CA ALA A 137 -3.97 -14.09 -35.72
C ALA A 137 -5.20 -13.28 -35.28
N ALA A 138 -6.31 -13.94 -34.92
CA ALA A 138 -7.50 -13.25 -34.46
C ALA A 138 -7.32 -12.69 -33.05
N GLY A 139 -6.79 -13.50 -32.13
CA GLY A 139 -6.47 -13.06 -30.77
C GLY A 139 -5.36 -12.02 -30.74
N MET A 140 -4.32 -12.17 -31.57
CA MET A 140 -3.27 -11.14 -31.71
C MET A 140 -3.84 -9.81 -32.16
N ARG A 141 -4.78 -9.80 -33.12
CA ARG A 141 -5.48 -8.60 -33.56
C ARG A 141 -6.29 -7.98 -32.40
N LEU A 142 -6.98 -8.80 -31.61
CA LEU A 142 -7.73 -8.30 -30.46
C LEU A 142 -6.80 -7.71 -29.39
N LEU A 143 -5.67 -8.36 -29.09
CA LEU A 143 -4.67 -7.84 -28.17
C LEU A 143 -4.16 -6.47 -28.61
N PHE A 144 -3.83 -6.32 -29.91
CA PHE A 144 -3.38 -5.03 -30.44
C PHE A 144 -4.47 -3.97 -30.34
N ARG A 145 -5.69 -4.29 -30.74
CA ARG A 145 -6.83 -3.36 -30.71
C ARG A 145 -7.18 -2.91 -29.30
N SER A 146 -7.15 -3.82 -28.35
CA SER A 146 -7.57 -3.54 -26.96
C SER A 146 -6.60 -2.65 -26.22
N PHE A 147 -5.31 -2.66 -26.56
CA PHE A 147 -4.31 -1.90 -25.84
C PHE A 147 -4.51 -0.39 -25.98
N SER A 148 -4.68 0.32 -24.85
CA SER A 148 -4.90 1.77 -24.76
C SER A 148 -6.07 2.31 -25.59
N THR A 149 -7.13 1.52 -25.72
CA THR A 149 -8.37 1.94 -26.39
C THR A 149 -9.53 1.95 -25.40
N PRO A 150 -10.63 2.68 -25.67
CA PRO A 150 -11.77 2.73 -24.77
C PRO A 150 -12.33 1.34 -24.44
N GLY A 151 -12.45 1.02 -23.15
CA GLY A 151 -12.89 -0.29 -22.66
C GLY A 151 -11.88 -1.42 -22.80
N GLY A 152 -10.65 -1.12 -23.22
CA GLY A 152 -9.60 -2.09 -23.42
C GLY A 152 -8.54 -2.11 -22.30
N ILE A 153 -7.34 -2.56 -22.64
CA ILE A 153 -6.22 -2.77 -21.73
C ILE A 153 -5.54 -1.44 -21.42
N PRO A 154 -5.31 -1.07 -20.15
CA PRO A 154 -4.54 0.12 -19.79
C PRO A 154 -3.09 0.06 -20.29
N SER A 155 -2.46 1.22 -20.48
CA SER A 155 -1.08 1.32 -20.97
C SER A 155 0.00 0.95 -19.94
N HIS A 156 -0.36 0.89 -18.67
CA HIS A 156 0.52 0.57 -17.54
C HIS A 156 0.20 -0.80 -16.95
N CYS A 157 1.14 -1.33 -16.19
CA CYS A 157 0.95 -2.58 -15.46
C CYS A 157 -0.22 -2.46 -14.47
N GLY A 158 -1.01 -3.51 -14.35
CA GLY A 158 -2.16 -3.53 -13.45
C GLY A 158 -2.81 -4.91 -13.34
N PRO A 159 -3.91 -5.05 -12.59
CA PRO A 159 -4.52 -6.35 -12.29
C PRO A 159 -5.08 -7.10 -13.50
N HIS A 160 -5.34 -6.42 -14.62
CA HIS A 160 -5.85 -7.01 -15.85
C HIS A 160 -4.86 -7.99 -16.51
N THR A 161 -3.57 -7.91 -16.18
CA THR A 161 -2.51 -8.75 -16.76
C THR A 161 -2.05 -9.81 -15.75
N PRO A 162 -2.07 -11.12 -16.08
CA PRO A 162 -1.89 -12.19 -15.11
C PRO A 162 -0.51 -12.21 -14.44
N ASN A 163 0.55 -11.82 -15.14
CA ASN A 163 1.92 -11.74 -14.60
C ASN A 163 2.23 -10.41 -13.88
N SER A 164 1.23 -9.56 -13.66
CA SER A 164 1.36 -8.36 -12.85
C SER A 164 0.82 -8.60 -11.44
N MET A 165 1.56 -8.16 -10.42
CA MET A 165 1.14 -8.18 -9.03
C MET A 165 1.25 -6.81 -8.35
N HIS A 166 1.50 -5.76 -9.12
CA HIS A 166 1.80 -4.43 -8.64
C HIS A 166 1.25 -3.41 -9.63
N GLU A 167 0.61 -2.36 -9.16
CA GLU A 167 0.19 -1.23 -9.96
C GLU A 167 1.43 -0.38 -10.25
N GLY A 168 1.74 -0.15 -11.52
CA GLY A 168 2.99 0.46 -11.94
C GLY A 168 2.88 1.90 -12.42
N GLY A 169 1.79 2.61 -12.15
CA GLY A 169 1.60 4.00 -12.54
C GLY A 169 2.45 4.95 -11.71
N GLU A 170 2.47 4.76 -10.42
CA GLU A 170 3.32 5.49 -9.49
C GLU A 170 4.64 4.74 -9.25
N LEU A 171 5.76 5.44 -9.41
CA LEU A 171 7.09 4.85 -9.32
C LEU A 171 7.65 4.90 -7.88
N GLY A 172 8.43 3.88 -7.51
CA GLY A 172 9.21 3.88 -6.28
C GLY A 172 8.89 2.76 -5.31
N TYR A 173 7.85 1.96 -5.57
CA TYR A 173 7.38 0.95 -4.62
C TYR A 173 7.70 -0.49 -5.02
N SER A 174 8.19 -0.71 -6.25
CA SER A 174 8.41 -2.05 -6.80
C SER A 174 9.35 -2.91 -5.95
N LEU A 175 10.46 -2.35 -5.48
CA LEU A 175 11.45 -3.11 -4.75
C LEU A 175 10.99 -3.46 -3.32
N MET A 176 10.28 -2.55 -2.63
CA MET A 176 9.72 -2.89 -1.31
C MET A 176 8.60 -3.93 -1.42
N HIS A 177 7.76 -3.86 -2.46
CA HIS A 177 6.80 -4.92 -2.76
C HIS A 177 7.47 -6.26 -3.04
N ALA A 178 8.62 -6.25 -3.74
CA ALA A 178 9.39 -7.47 -3.99
C ALA A 178 9.88 -8.11 -2.70
N PHE A 179 10.38 -7.32 -1.75
CA PHE A 179 10.78 -7.83 -0.44
C PHE A 179 9.58 -8.35 0.37
N GLY A 180 8.49 -7.60 0.40
CA GLY A 180 7.24 -8.06 1.01
C GLY A 180 6.77 -9.39 0.44
N ALA A 181 6.82 -9.54 -0.89
CA ALA A 181 6.46 -10.78 -1.58
C ALA A 181 7.39 -11.96 -1.25
N ALA A 182 8.66 -11.71 -0.97
CA ALA A 182 9.62 -12.74 -0.60
C ALA A 182 9.45 -13.22 0.86
N PHE A 183 8.93 -12.40 1.75
CA PHE A 183 8.75 -12.78 3.16
C PHE A 183 7.84 -14.00 3.32
N ASP A 184 8.30 -14.98 4.10
CA ASP A 184 7.60 -16.25 4.37
C ASP A 184 7.25 -17.09 3.11
N ASN A 185 7.94 -16.85 2.00
CA ASN A 185 7.83 -17.63 0.78
C ASN A 185 9.21 -18.26 0.43
N PRO A 186 9.70 -19.25 1.19
CA PRO A 186 11.10 -19.68 1.23
C PRO A 186 11.69 -20.13 -0.12
N ASP A 187 10.87 -20.63 -1.03
CA ASP A 187 11.35 -21.14 -2.32
C ASP A 187 11.17 -20.13 -3.46
N LEU A 188 10.45 -19.03 -3.20
CA LEU A 188 10.17 -17.99 -4.17
C LEU A 188 11.39 -17.11 -4.42
N ILE A 189 11.67 -16.84 -5.69
CA ILE A 189 12.56 -15.75 -6.12
C ILE A 189 11.73 -14.67 -6.78
N VAL A 190 11.85 -13.45 -6.30
CA VAL A 190 11.18 -12.27 -6.88
C VAL A 190 12.20 -11.52 -7.74
N ALA A 191 12.10 -11.65 -9.06
CA ALA A 191 12.87 -10.86 -9.99
C ALA A 191 12.22 -9.48 -10.13
N CYS A 192 12.83 -8.47 -9.54
CA CYS A 192 12.33 -7.10 -9.54
C CYS A 192 13.15 -6.25 -10.53
N VAL A 193 12.53 -5.85 -11.63
CA VAL A 193 13.14 -4.88 -12.54
C VAL A 193 12.93 -3.49 -11.99
N VAL A 194 14.01 -2.83 -11.63
CA VAL A 194 14.03 -1.43 -11.20
C VAL A 194 14.43 -0.56 -12.38
N GLY A 195 13.60 0.40 -12.74
CA GLY A 195 13.97 1.41 -13.73
C GLY A 195 14.99 2.41 -13.16
N ASP A 196 15.94 2.83 -13.98
CA ASP A 196 16.95 3.81 -13.58
C ASP A 196 16.34 5.17 -13.22
N GLY A 197 15.22 5.56 -13.86
CA GLY A 197 14.44 6.73 -13.46
C GLY A 197 13.66 6.50 -12.17
N GLU A 198 13.11 5.32 -11.97
CA GLU A 198 12.45 4.93 -10.72
C GLU A 198 13.43 4.94 -9.53
N SER A 199 14.69 4.54 -9.78
CA SER A 199 15.73 4.52 -8.74
C SER A 199 16.05 5.89 -8.13
N GLU A 200 15.58 6.99 -8.76
CA GLU A 200 15.72 8.35 -8.22
C GLU A 200 14.66 8.71 -7.18
N THR A 201 13.60 7.91 -7.04
CA THR A 201 12.53 8.19 -6.06
C THR A 201 12.99 7.85 -4.65
N CYS A 202 12.67 8.72 -3.67
CA CYS A 202 13.06 8.48 -2.28
C CYS A 202 12.55 7.14 -1.71
N PRO A 203 11.31 6.68 -1.99
CA PRO A 203 10.85 5.38 -1.52
C PRO A 203 11.70 4.21 -2.06
N LEU A 204 12.06 4.22 -3.35
CA LEU A 204 12.90 3.16 -3.90
C LEU A 204 14.32 3.22 -3.35
N GLU A 205 14.88 4.43 -3.21
CA GLU A 205 16.20 4.63 -2.61
C GLU A 205 16.28 4.02 -1.20
N GLY A 206 15.25 4.24 -0.39
CA GLY A 206 15.11 3.60 0.91
C GLY A 206 15.02 2.08 0.84
N SER A 207 14.43 1.55 -0.23
CA SER A 207 14.09 0.13 -0.38
C SER A 207 15.32 -0.78 -0.50
N TRP A 208 16.46 -0.29 -0.94
CA TRP A 208 17.70 -1.08 -1.00
C TRP A 208 18.11 -1.65 0.36
N LYS A 209 17.74 -0.98 1.46
CA LYS A 209 18.00 -1.45 2.84
C LYS A 209 17.18 -2.69 3.21
N SER A 210 16.11 -2.99 2.49
CA SER A 210 15.21 -4.11 2.79
C SER A 210 15.90 -5.47 2.84
N VAL A 211 17.02 -5.60 2.14
CA VAL A 211 17.85 -6.81 2.16
C VAL A 211 18.34 -7.17 3.57
N LYS A 212 18.43 -6.18 4.47
CA LYS A 212 18.85 -6.35 5.88
C LYS A 212 17.76 -6.94 6.79
N PHE A 213 16.56 -7.18 6.23
CA PHE A 213 15.41 -7.78 6.90
C PHE A 213 14.99 -9.12 6.28
N LEU A 214 15.68 -9.56 5.21
CA LEU A 214 15.38 -10.78 4.50
C LEU A 214 16.14 -11.97 5.11
N ASN A 215 15.42 -12.86 5.80
CA ASN A 215 16.02 -14.04 6.43
C ASN A 215 16.01 -15.24 5.46
N PRO A 216 17.15 -15.64 4.88
CA PRO A 216 17.20 -16.72 3.88
C PRO A 216 16.83 -18.11 4.43
N ALA A 217 16.75 -18.25 5.76
CA ALA A 217 16.31 -19.52 6.37
C ALA A 217 14.80 -19.76 6.24
N ARG A 218 14.01 -18.70 6.16
CA ARG A 218 12.53 -18.79 6.13
C ARG A 218 11.88 -18.01 4.98
N ASP A 219 12.57 -16.98 4.48
CA ASP A 219 12.08 -16.11 3.44
C ASP A 219 12.59 -16.58 2.06
N GLY A 220 11.97 -16.09 1.01
CA GLY A 220 12.43 -16.25 -0.36
C GLY A 220 13.70 -15.45 -0.66
N ALA A 221 13.82 -15.04 -1.90
CA ALA A 221 14.90 -14.17 -2.34
C ALA A 221 14.36 -13.07 -3.24
N VAL A 222 14.99 -11.90 -3.22
CA VAL A 222 14.79 -10.85 -4.20
C VAL A 222 16.02 -10.76 -5.07
N LEU A 223 15.83 -10.78 -6.39
CA LEU A 223 16.87 -10.52 -7.38
C LEU A 223 16.57 -9.18 -8.06
N PRO A 224 17.15 -8.07 -7.57
CA PRO A 224 16.98 -6.78 -8.23
C PRO A 224 17.73 -6.76 -9.55
N ILE A 225 17.09 -6.24 -10.59
CA ILE A 225 17.67 -6.02 -11.92
C ILE A 225 17.50 -4.54 -12.25
N LEU A 226 18.55 -3.75 -12.05
CA LEU A 226 18.55 -2.35 -12.44
C LEU A 226 18.64 -2.27 -13.97
N HIS A 227 17.55 -1.88 -14.62
CA HIS A 227 17.53 -1.62 -16.05
C HIS A 227 18.00 -0.19 -16.32
N LEU A 228 19.31 -0.06 -16.49
CA LEU A 228 20.01 1.21 -16.70
C LEU A 228 20.01 1.56 -18.18
N ASN A 229 18.95 2.18 -18.69
CA ASN A 229 18.84 2.62 -20.08
C ASN A 229 19.26 4.09 -20.28
N GLY A 230 19.56 4.81 -19.20
CA GLY A 230 20.18 6.12 -19.18
C GLY A 230 19.26 7.32 -19.27
N TYR A 231 17.97 7.16 -19.55
CA TYR A 231 17.06 8.29 -19.77
C TYR A 231 15.69 8.13 -19.11
N LYS A 232 15.16 9.24 -18.62
CA LYS A 232 13.76 9.47 -18.22
C LYS A 232 12.92 9.92 -19.42
N ILE A 233 11.85 10.66 -19.19
CA ILE A 233 10.94 11.19 -20.22
C ILE A 233 11.66 12.21 -21.13
N SER A 234 12.47 13.08 -20.56
CA SER A 234 13.07 14.22 -21.28
C SER A 234 14.54 14.46 -20.97
N GLY A 235 15.15 13.68 -20.08
CA GLY A 235 16.53 13.89 -19.64
C GLY A 235 17.21 12.62 -19.18
N PRO A 236 18.53 12.66 -18.93
CA PRO A 236 19.26 11.54 -18.39
C PRO A 236 18.87 11.25 -16.93
N THR A 237 19.06 9.99 -16.51
CA THR A 237 18.96 9.61 -15.11
C THR A 237 20.23 9.98 -14.34
N VAL A 238 20.14 10.10 -13.02
CA VAL A 238 21.28 10.47 -12.17
C VAL A 238 22.41 9.45 -12.30
N THR A 239 22.06 8.16 -12.27
CA THR A 239 23.02 7.05 -12.34
C THR A 239 23.54 6.75 -13.74
N ALA A 240 22.95 7.37 -14.77
CA ALA A 240 23.28 7.09 -16.17
C ALA A 240 24.77 7.29 -16.53
N ARG A 241 25.47 8.14 -15.79
CA ARG A 241 26.87 8.49 -16.05
C ARG A 241 27.82 8.07 -14.94
N TRP A 242 27.34 7.26 -14.01
CA TRP A 242 28.18 6.69 -12.97
C TRP A 242 29.03 5.56 -13.56
N SER A 243 30.29 5.52 -13.15
CA SER A 243 31.18 4.41 -13.46
C SER A 243 30.77 3.12 -12.78
N ASP A 244 31.30 2.00 -13.24
CA ASP A 244 31.08 0.69 -12.58
C ASP A 244 31.59 0.67 -11.15
N ASP A 245 32.69 1.36 -10.88
CA ASP A 245 33.24 1.48 -9.53
C ASP A 245 32.29 2.27 -8.61
N GLU A 246 31.72 3.37 -9.07
CA GLU A 246 30.74 4.16 -8.31
C GLU A 246 29.47 3.34 -8.03
N LEU A 247 28.89 2.70 -9.04
CA LEU A 247 27.73 1.82 -8.88
C LEU A 247 28.04 0.62 -7.96
N SER A 248 29.21 0.01 -8.11
CA SER A 248 29.63 -1.10 -7.25
C SER A 248 29.78 -0.67 -5.80
N ALA A 249 30.41 0.48 -5.54
CA ALA A 249 30.57 0.99 -4.20
C ALA A 249 29.22 1.30 -3.55
N TYR A 250 28.33 1.92 -4.32
CA TYR A 250 26.99 2.28 -3.87
C TYR A 250 26.15 1.07 -3.45
N TYR A 251 25.98 0.08 -4.32
CA TYR A 251 25.16 -1.11 -4.03
C TYR A 251 25.80 -2.06 -3.02
N ARG A 252 27.13 -2.16 -3.01
CA ARG A 252 27.85 -2.94 -1.98
C ARG A 252 27.61 -2.38 -0.58
N GLY A 253 27.48 -1.06 -0.45
CA GLY A 253 27.13 -0.41 0.82
C GLY A 253 25.79 -0.87 1.40
N PHE A 254 24.84 -1.23 0.58
CA PHE A 254 23.57 -1.83 1.01
C PHE A 254 23.65 -3.35 1.28
N GLY A 255 24.68 -4.03 0.79
CA GLY A 255 24.83 -5.48 0.95
C GLY A 255 24.52 -6.27 -0.33
N TYR A 256 24.75 -5.70 -1.51
CA TYR A 256 24.60 -6.39 -2.78
C TYR A 256 25.95 -6.67 -3.47
N THR A 257 25.97 -7.69 -4.30
CA THR A 257 27.05 -7.96 -5.27
C THR A 257 26.52 -7.66 -6.67
N PRO A 258 26.87 -6.51 -7.27
CA PRO A 258 26.44 -6.17 -8.62
C PRO A 258 27.13 -7.02 -9.69
N HIS A 259 26.33 -7.59 -10.61
CA HIS A 259 26.79 -8.25 -11.84
C HIS A 259 26.44 -7.36 -13.03
N PHE A 260 27.46 -6.88 -13.75
CA PHE A 260 27.25 -5.98 -14.89
C PHE A 260 27.02 -6.78 -16.17
N VAL A 261 26.03 -6.31 -16.94
CA VAL A 261 25.66 -6.78 -18.27
C VAL A 261 25.46 -5.56 -19.14
N GLU A 262 26.22 -5.42 -20.24
CA GLU A 262 26.16 -4.20 -21.04
C GLU A 262 26.38 -4.43 -22.52
N GLY A 263 25.77 -3.58 -23.34
CA GLY A 263 25.98 -3.55 -24.77
C GLY A 263 24.73 -3.26 -25.59
N ASP A 264 24.90 -3.24 -26.90
CA ASP A 264 23.83 -3.05 -27.89
C ASP A 264 23.78 -4.19 -28.93
N ASP A 265 24.82 -5.06 -28.96
CA ASP A 265 24.78 -6.30 -29.74
C ASP A 265 24.00 -7.39 -29.00
N PRO A 266 22.82 -7.79 -29.51
CA PRO A 266 21.97 -8.75 -28.80
C PRO A 266 22.66 -10.07 -28.52
N ALA A 267 23.49 -10.61 -29.42
CA ALA A 267 24.12 -11.90 -29.22
C ALA A 267 25.11 -11.90 -28.05
N SER A 268 25.89 -10.83 -27.92
CA SER A 268 26.78 -10.62 -26.78
C SER A 268 26.03 -10.44 -25.47
N VAL A 269 24.97 -9.56 -25.46
CA VAL A 269 24.19 -9.28 -24.27
C VAL A 269 23.40 -10.50 -23.79
N HIS A 270 22.90 -11.35 -24.72
CA HIS A 270 22.28 -12.63 -24.34
C HIS A 270 23.24 -13.53 -23.56
N GLN A 271 24.49 -13.70 -24.02
CA GLN A 271 25.47 -14.50 -23.32
C GLN A 271 25.84 -13.94 -21.95
N GLN A 272 26.00 -12.63 -21.86
CA GLN A 272 26.30 -11.94 -20.59
C GLN A 272 25.16 -12.08 -19.59
N LEU A 273 23.90 -11.82 -20.00
CA LEU A 273 22.75 -11.88 -19.07
C LEU A 273 22.48 -13.32 -18.64
N ALA A 274 22.63 -14.31 -19.54
CA ALA A 274 22.50 -15.69 -19.14
C ALA A 274 23.53 -16.05 -18.06
N ALA A 275 24.80 -15.70 -18.26
CA ALA A 275 25.87 -15.96 -17.28
C ALA A 275 25.63 -15.24 -15.95
N ALA A 276 25.14 -13.98 -15.97
CA ALA A 276 24.84 -13.21 -14.76
C ALA A 276 23.68 -13.80 -13.97
N LEU A 277 22.61 -14.23 -14.66
CA LEU A 277 21.46 -14.88 -14.03
C LEU A 277 21.80 -16.25 -13.45
N ASP A 278 22.58 -17.07 -14.16
CA ASP A 278 23.02 -18.38 -13.66
C ASP A 278 23.86 -18.21 -12.39
N ARG A 279 24.77 -17.23 -12.38
CA ARG A 279 25.58 -16.90 -11.21
C ARG A 279 24.71 -16.39 -10.07
N GLY A 280 23.85 -15.39 -10.31
CA GLY A 280 22.98 -14.84 -9.28
C GLY A 280 22.05 -15.90 -8.66
N TYR A 281 21.51 -16.80 -9.49
CA TYR A 281 20.73 -17.93 -9.00
C TYR A 281 21.56 -18.88 -8.11
N ALA A 282 22.77 -19.23 -8.53
CA ALA A 282 23.65 -20.08 -7.74
C ALA A 282 24.03 -19.43 -6.41
N GLU A 283 24.34 -18.14 -6.40
CA GLU A 283 24.64 -17.36 -5.19
C GLU A 283 23.41 -17.35 -4.23
N ILE A 284 22.21 -17.07 -4.73
CA ILE A 284 20.96 -17.12 -3.93
C ILE A 284 20.81 -18.49 -3.28
N ARG A 285 20.94 -19.58 -4.07
CA ARG A 285 20.75 -20.93 -3.56
C ARG A 285 21.82 -21.33 -2.53
N GLU A 286 23.04 -20.87 -2.70
CA GLU A 286 24.11 -21.12 -1.72
C GLU A 286 23.85 -20.37 -0.40
N ILE A 287 23.45 -19.08 -0.45
CA ILE A 287 23.05 -18.31 0.74
C ILE A 287 21.91 -19.03 1.47
N GLN A 288 20.86 -19.43 0.76
CA GLN A 288 19.71 -20.14 1.34
C GLN A 288 20.12 -21.49 1.94
N LYS A 289 20.97 -22.27 1.24
CA LYS A 289 21.46 -23.55 1.72
C LYS A 289 22.29 -23.42 3.01
N GLN A 290 23.16 -22.44 3.07
CA GLN A 290 23.96 -22.16 4.28
C GLN A 290 23.06 -21.76 5.45
N ALA A 291 22.10 -20.85 5.21
CA ALA A 291 21.18 -20.38 6.26
C ALA A 291 20.25 -21.49 6.79
N ARG A 292 19.92 -22.47 5.94
CA ARG A 292 19.03 -23.61 6.28
C ARG A 292 19.76 -24.82 6.83
N SER A 293 21.10 -24.81 6.85
CA SER A 293 21.90 -25.90 7.39
C SER A 293 21.76 -26.01 8.91
N ASP A 294 21.98 -27.21 9.47
CA ASP A 294 21.91 -27.45 10.90
C ASP A 294 22.92 -26.56 11.64
N GLY A 295 22.45 -25.87 12.68
CA GLY A 295 23.22 -24.93 13.50
C GLY A 295 23.35 -23.50 12.97
N SER A 296 22.81 -23.19 11.78
CA SER A 296 22.80 -21.83 11.20
C SER A 296 21.47 -21.12 11.39
N ARG A 297 20.40 -21.84 11.73
CA ARG A 297 19.07 -21.23 11.98
C ARG A 297 19.14 -20.21 13.10
N GLY A 298 18.56 -19.03 12.86
CA GLY A 298 18.54 -17.94 13.81
C GLY A 298 19.84 -17.14 13.93
N LYS A 299 20.84 -17.40 13.06
CA LYS A 299 22.04 -16.57 12.94
C LYS A 299 21.88 -15.52 11.85
N ALA A 300 22.45 -14.35 12.08
CA ALA A 300 22.52 -13.33 11.03
C ALA A 300 23.32 -13.84 9.83
N VAL A 301 22.81 -13.59 8.62
CA VAL A 301 23.51 -13.90 7.37
C VAL A 301 24.00 -12.58 6.79
N LEU A 302 25.32 -12.43 6.72
CA LEU A 302 26.00 -11.21 6.31
C LEU A 302 26.52 -11.29 4.86
N GLU A 303 26.31 -12.42 4.17
CA GLU A 303 26.72 -12.57 2.77
C GLU A 303 25.96 -11.61 1.87
N PRO A 304 26.66 -10.88 0.97
CA PRO A 304 26.01 -9.97 0.03
C PRO A 304 25.12 -10.74 -0.96
N TRP A 305 23.93 -10.21 -1.20
CA TRP A 305 22.99 -10.78 -2.16
C TRP A 305 23.31 -10.33 -3.59
N PRO A 306 23.09 -11.18 -4.61
CA PRO A 306 23.32 -10.78 -6.00
C PRO A 306 22.30 -9.74 -6.45
N MET A 307 22.75 -8.85 -7.33
CA MET A 307 21.91 -8.00 -8.16
C MET A 307 22.50 -7.89 -9.57
N ILE A 308 21.68 -7.51 -10.54
CA ILE A 308 22.14 -7.32 -11.93
C ILE A 308 21.98 -5.85 -12.31
N ILE A 309 22.99 -5.31 -12.98
CA ILE A 309 22.94 -4.00 -13.64
C ILE A 309 22.96 -4.26 -15.15
N LEU A 310 21.80 -4.07 -15.79
CA LEU A 310 21.63 -4.24 -17.23
C LEU A 310 21.66 -2.89 -17.92
N ARG A 311 22.77 -2.60 -18.62
CA ARG A 311 22.94 -1.40 -19.44
C ARG A 311 22.66 -1.70 -20.89
N THR A 312 21.54 -1.20 -21.42
CA THR A 312 21.15 -1.32 -22.82
C THR A 312 20.59 -0.01 -23.33
N PRO A 313 20.60 0.24 -24.66
CA PRO A 313 20.04 1.48 -25.18
C PRO A 313 18.54 1.64 -24.84
N LYS A 314 18.14 2.85 -24.44
CA LYS A 314 16.72 3.15 -24.33
C LYS A 314 16.02 2.96 -25.67
N GLY A 315 14.90 2.25 -25.65
CA GLY A 315 14.17 1.94 -26.88
C GLY A 315 14.90 0.99 -27.81
N TRP A 316 15.76 0.13 -27.29
CA TRP A 316 16.53 -0.87 -28.03
C TRP A 316 15.73 -1.53 -29.14
N THR A 317 16.33 -1.65 -30.33
CA THR A 317 15.75 -2.18 -31.57
C THR A 317 14.76 -1.28 -32.33
N CYS A 318 14.37 -0.11 -31.81
CA CYS A 318 13.58 0.84 -32.61
C CYS A 318 14.42 1.52 -33.72
N PRO A 319 13.83 2.36 -34.57
CA PRO A 319 14.59 3.15 -35.52
C PRO A 319 15.71 3.96 -34.84
N LYS A 320 16.90 3.85 -35.38
CA LYS A 320 18.06 4.64 -34.88
C LYS A 320 17.81 6.11 -34.93
N GLU A 321 17.12 6.55 -36.00
CA GLU A 321 16.89 7.96 -36.35
C GLU A 321 15.51 8.11 -37.00
N VAL A 322 14.86 9.21 -36.72
CA VAL A 322 13.62 9.68 -37.36
C VAL A 322 13.80 11.11 -37.74
N ASP A 323 13.56 11.49 -39.01
CA ASP A 323 13.71 12.84 -39.55
C ASP A 323 15.10 13.48 -39.30
N GLY A 324 16.15 12.70 -39.35
CA GLY A 324 17.51 13.15 -39.08
C GLY A 324 17.83 13.34 -37.58
N VAL A 325 16.96 12.92 -36.70
CA VAL A 325 17.13 13.05 -35.24
C VAL A 325 17.31 11.68 -34.57
N PRO A 326 18.35 11.46 -33.78
CA PRO A 326 18.56 10.22 -33.03
C PRO A 326 17.38 9.90 -32.10
N VAL A 327 16.89 8.64 -32.12
CA VAL A 327 15.78 8.14 -31.31
C VAL A 327 16.24 7.02 -30.39
N GLU A 328 16.71 5.88 -30.93
CA GLU A 328 17.25 4.80 -30.10
C GLU A 328 18.42 5.31 -29.25
N GLY A 329 18.50 4.90 -28.00
CA GLY A 329 19.53 5.34 -27.06
C GLY A 329 19.32 6.77 -26.54
N THR A 330 18.16 7.37 -26.78
CA THR A 330 17.83 8.73 -26.29
C THR A 330 16.45 8.77 -25.61
N PHE A 331 16.16 9.86 -24.92
CA PHE A 331 14.84 10.08 -24.29
C PHE A 331 13.68 10.08 -25.30
N ARG A 332 13.93 10.30 -26.61
CA ARG A 332 12.89 10.32 -27.66
C ARG A 332 12.24 8.96 -27.88
N ALA A 333 12.93 7.90 -27.52
CA ALA A 333 12.36 6.55 -27.53
C ALA A 333 11.43 6.26 -26.35
N HIS A 334 11.24 7.19 -25.41
CA HIS A 334 10.52 6.92 -24.15
C HIS A 334 9.08 6.42 -24.38
N GLN A 335 8.30 7.10 -25.20
CA GLN A 335 6.90 6.77 -25.50
C GLN A 335 6.76 6.09 -26.87
N VAL A 336 6.32 6.85 -27.85
CA VAL A 336 6.03 6.41 -29.21
C VAL A 336 7.11 6.94 -30.15
N PRO A 337 8.06 6.09 -30.60
CA PRO A 337 9.19 6.54 -31.43
C PRO A 337 8.78 7.19 -32.76
N LEU A 338 7.67 6.74 -33.34
CA LEU A 338 7.10 7.25 -34.60
C LEU A 338 5.70 7.80 -34.35
N SER A 339 5.58 9.09 -34.09
CA SER A 339 4.30 9.72 -33.74
C SER A 339 3.40 10.05 -34.94
N ASN A 340 3.98 10.25 -36.14
CA ASN A 340 3.27 10.80 -37.31
C ASN A 340 2.90 9.76 -38.38
N VAL A 341 2.83 8.46 -38.02
CA VAL A 341 2.59 7.36 -38.97
C VAL A 341 1.25 7.44 -39.70
N CYS A 342 0.28 8.17 -39.18
CA CYS A 342 -1.00 8.40 -39.87
C CYS A 342 -0.96 9.50 -40.90
N GLU A 343 -0.08 10.48 -40.76
CA GLU A 343 -0.01 11.70 -41.55
C GLU A 343 1.16 11.69 -42.53
N ASP A 344 2.27 10.99 -42.18
CA ASP A 344 3.47 10.92 -43.00
C ASP A 344 3.67 9.51 -43.56
N PRO A 345 3.62 9.32 -44.90
CA PRO A 345 3.86 8.03 -45.55
C PRO A 345 5.28 7.50 -45.29
N ALA A 346 6.29 8.38 -45.07
CA ALA A 346 7.64 7.93 -44.77
C ALA A 346 7.73 7.31 -43.37
N HIS A 347 7.03 7.88 -42.39
CA HIS A 347 6.92 7.30 -41.06
C HIS A 347 6.16 5.97 -41.07
N LEU A 348 5.09 5.87 -41.86
CA LEU A 348 4.37 4.59 -42.04
C LEU A 348 5.27 3.51 -42.62
N GLN A 349 6.03 3.86 -43.66
CA GLN A 349 7.00 2.94 -44.26
C GLN A 349 8.12 2.56 -43.28
N LEU A 350 8.60 3.51 -42.47
CA LEU A 350 9.61 3.26 -41.44
C LEU A 350 9.07 2.32 -40.34
N LEU A 351 7.80 2.48 -39.94
CA LEU A 351 7.13 1.56 -39.01
C LEU A 351 7.07 0.14 -39.59
N GLU A 352 6.67 0.00 -40.87
CA GLU A 352 6.63 -1.29 -41.54
C GLU A 352 8.02 -1.93 -41.60
N GLN A 353 9.05 -1.16 -41.94
CA GLN A 353 10.43 -1.64 -41.96
C GLN A 353 10.90 -2.08 -40.57
N TRP A 354 10.56 -1.31 -39.52
CA TRP A 354 10.88 -1.67 -38.15
C TRP A 354 10.22 -2.98 -37.74
N MET A 355 8.91 -3.15 -37.99
CA MET A 355 8.21 -4.39 -37.68
C MET A 355 8.74 -5.59 -38.51
N ARG A 356 9.01 -5.40 -39.80
CA ARG A 356 9.58 -6.45 -40.67
C ARG A 356 11.00 -6.86 -40.29
N LYS A 357 11.77 -5.99 -39.64
CA LYS A 357 13.08 -6.34 -39.05
C LYS A 357 13.00 -7.55 -38.12
N TYR A 358 11.88 -7.70 -37.41
CA TYR A 358 11.65 -8.86 -36.53
C TYR A 358 11.31 -10.15 -37.26
N GLN A 359 11.05 -10.10 -38.58
CA GLN A 359 10.74 -11.27 -39.42
C GLN A 359 9.56 -12.08 -38.89
N PRO A 360 8.33 -11.48 -38.80
CA PRO A 360 7.16 -12.12 -38.17
C PRO A 360 6.82 -13.48 -38.77
N GLU A 361 7.13 -13.70 -40.07
CA GLU A 361 6.96 -14.98 -40.77
C GLU A 361 7.88 -16.12 -40.27
N LYS A 362 8.93 -15.80 -39.52
CA LYS A 362 9.81 -16.76 -38.83
C LYS A 362 9.47 -16.93 -37.35
N LEU A 363 8.57 -16.10 -36.83
CA LEU A 363 8.14 -16.10 -35.42
C LEU A 363 6.79 -16.79 -35.27
N PHE A 364 5.90 -16.55 -36.20
CA PHE A 364 4.51 -17.02 -36.15
C PHE A 364 4.20 -17.85 -37.41
N ASP A 365 3.37 -18.90 -37.21
CA ASP A 365 2.89 -19.73 -38.31
C ASP A 365 1.81 -19.01 -39.16
N GLN A 366 1.30 -19.71 -40.17
CA GLN A 366 0.27 -19.16 -41.06
C GLN A 366 -1.04 -18.79 -40.32
N ASN A 367 -1.29 -19.39 -39.17
CA ASN A 367 -2.46 -19.07 -38.32
C ASN A 367 -2.16 -17.96 -37.30
N GLY A 368 -0.91 -17.48 -37.21
CA GLY A 368 -0.48 -16.48 -36.25
C GLY A 368 -0.11 -17.05 -34.89
N ARG A 369 0.09 -18.35 -34.78
CA ARG A 369 0.57 -19.02 -33.57
C ARG A 369 2.09 -18.93 -33.49
N LEU A 370 2.60 -18.65 -32.31
CA LEU A 370 4.05 -18.75 -32.07
C LEU A 370 4.54 -20.14 -32.48
N ILE A 371 5.62 -20.21 -33.28
CA ILE A 371 6.12 -21.50 -33.73
C ILE A 371 6.55 -22.38 -32.56
N ALA A 372 6.30 -23.69 -32.66
CA ALA A 372 6.40 -24.63 -31.53
C ALA A 372 7.75 -24.62 -30.82
N GLU A 373 8.84 -24.49 -31.56
CA GLU A 373 10.20 -24.45 -30.96
C GLU A 373 10.45 -23.19 -30.11
N LEU A 374 9.78 -22.06 -30.43
CA LEU A 374 9.83 -20.84 -29.62
C LEU A 374 8.85 -20.94 -28.45
N ALA A 375 7.63 -21.40 -28.66
CA ALA A 375 6.66 -21.62 -27.60
C ALA A 375 7.22 -22.51 -26.48
N ALA A 376 8.06 -23.48 -26.83
CA ALA A 376 8.75 -24.35 -25.89
C ALA A 376 9.77 -23.63 -24.97
N LEU A 377 10.09 -22.36 -25.20
CA LEU A 377 10.94 -21.58 -24.29
C LEU A 377 10.16 -21.07 -23.06
N ALA A 378 8.85 -20.93 -23.16
CA ALA A 378 8.03 -20.63 -21.99
C ALA A 378 8.03 -21.81 -21.01
N PRO A 379 8.06 -21.59 -19.70
CA PRO A 379 7.89 -22.65 -18.71
C PRO A 379 6.52 -23.34 -18.81
N ASP A 380 6.37 -24.49 -18.17
CA ASP A 380 5.13 -25.27 -18.20
C ASP A 380 4.27 -25.02 -16.94
N GLY A 381 2.95 -25.09 -17.10
CA GLY A 381 1.99 -25.04 -15.99
C GLY A 381 2.16 -23.81 -15.09
N ASN A 382 2.18 -24.01 -13.79
CA ASN A 382 2.33 -22.95 -12.80
C ASN A 382 3.76 -22.39 -12.66
N LYS A 383 4.72 -22.91 -13.43
CA LYS A 383 6.06 -22.33 -13.51
C LYS A 383 6.12 -21.13 -14.46
N ARG A 384 5.12 -20.94 -15.34
CA ARG A 384 4.94 -19.68 -16.09
C ARG A 384 4.76 -18.55 -15.10
N MET A 385 5.44 -17.44 -15.28
CA MET A 385 5.42 -16.34 -14.32
C MET A 385 3.99 -15.77 -14.12
N GLY A 386 3.18 -15.70 -15.19
CA GLY A 386 1.77 -15.28 -15.09
C GLY A 386 0.80 -16.33 -14.53
N ALA A 387 1.20 -17.61 -14.45
CA ALA A 387 0.40 -18.67 -13.86
C ALA A 387 0.83 -19.01 -12.42
N SER A 388 1.92 -18.44 -11.94
CA SER A 388 2.36 -18.63 -10.56
C SER A 388 1.26 -18.26 -9.57
N PRO A 389 0.96 -19.10 -8.58
CA PRO A 389 -0.05 -18.77 -7.59
C PRO A 389 0.31 -17.54 -6.75
N HIS A 390 1.60 -17.18 -6.67
CA HIS A 390 2.06 -16.00 -5.92
C HIS A 390 1.71 -14.67 -6.59
N VAL A 391 1.57 -14.60 -7.92
CA VAL A 391 1.11 -13.37 -8.60
C VAL A 391 -0.41 -13.17 -8.52
N ASN A 392 -1.11 -14.14 -7.95
CA ASN A 392 -2.52 -14.08 -7.62
C ASN A 392 -2.69 -14.64 -6.20
N GLY A 393 -2.19 -13.89 -5.23
CA GLY A 393 -1.91 -14.34 -3.87
C GLY A 393 -3.11 -14.93 -3.14
N GLY A 394 -4.33 -14.55 -3.51
CA GLY A 394 -5.54 -15.17 -2.97
C GLY A 394 -5.65 -16.68 -3.26
N ARG A 395 -4.89 -17.22 -4.23
CA ARG A 395 -4.81 -18.68 -4.50
C ARG A 395 -4.00 -19.43 -3.45
N VAL A 396 -3.09 -18.76 -2.75
CA VAL A 396 -2.24 -19.32 -1.69
C VAL A 396 -2.56 -18.76 -0.31
N LEU A 397 -3.54 -17.86 -0.23
CA LEU A 397 -3.98 -17.25 1.02
C LEU A 397 -4.54 -18.30 1.97
N LYS A 398 -3.95 -18.38 3.15
CA LYS A 398 -4.47 -19.19 4.26
C LYS A 398 -5.16 -18.27 5.26
N ALA A 399 -6.30 -18.68 5.76
CA ALA A 399 -6.95 -17.95 6.85
C ALA A 399 -6.03 -17.91 8.07
N LEU A 400 -6.14 -16.81 8.83
CA LEU A 400 -5.48 -16.75 10.14
C LEU A 400 -6.19 -17.70 11.10
N ASP A 401 -5.39 -18.37 11.92
CA ASP A 401 -5.86 -19.01 13.14
C ASP A 401 -5.91 -17.92 14.21
N LEU A 402 -7.13 -17.43 14.48
CA LEU A 402 -7.33 -16.30 15.38
C LEU A 402 -7.80 -16.80 16.75
N PRO A 403 -7.14 -16.38 17.84
CA PRO A 403 -7.62 -16.68 19.17
C PRO A 403 -9.00 -16.02 19.41
N ASP A 404 -9.76 -16.59 20.31
CA ASP A 404 -11.02 -15.97 20.75
C ASP A 404 -10.74 -14.63 21.44
N PHE A 405 -11.08 -13.53 20.76
CA PHE A 405 -10.78 -12.18 21.22
C PHE A 405 -11.55 -11.80 22.51
N ALA A 406 -12.62 -12.50 22.86
CA ALA A 406 -13.32 -12.33 24.13
C ALA A 406 -12.41 -12.55 25.36
N ARG A 407 -11.34 -13.36 25.20
CA ARG A 407 -10.37 -13.62 26.27
C ARG A 407 -9.53 -12.42 26.66
N TYR A 408 -9.45 -11.42 25.79
CA TYR A 408 -8.68 -10.20 26.00
C TYR A 408 -9.58 -9.02 26.42
N ALA A 409 -10.87 -9.26 26.56
CA ALA A 409 -11.83 -8.25 26.92
C ALA A 409 -11.49 -7.60 28.27
N LEU A 410 -11.65 -6.29 28.31
CA LEU A 410 -11.48 -5.52 29.53
C LEU A 410 -12.77 -5.62 30.37
N GLU A 411 -12.63 -5.85 31.68
CA GLU A 411 -13.74 -5.75 32.61
C GLU A 411 -14.12 -4.27 32.79
N VAL A 412 -15.34 -3.91 32.40
CA VAL A 412 -15.90 -2.56 32.55
C VAL A 412 -17.13 -2.67 33.45
N PRO A 413 -17.02 -2.31 34.75
CA PRO A 413 -18.10 -2.43 35.72
C PRO A 413 -19.29 -1.52 35.39
N GLY A 414 -19.00 -0.36 34.84
CA GLY A 414 -19.96 0.63 34.38
C GLY A 414 -19.30 1.69 33.51
N PRO A 415 -20.11 2.44 32.75
CA PRO A 415 -19.60 3.46 31.84
C PRO A 415 -18.72 4.50 32.54
N GLY A 416 -17.44 4.60 32.14
CA GLY A 416 -16.48 5.54 32.69
C GLY A 416 -15.92 5.19 34.07
N GLU A 417 -16.21 4.03 34.63
CA GLU A 417 -15.75 3.64 35.98
C GLU A 417 -14.29 3.15 36.03
N VAL A 418 -13.67 2.89 34.88
CA VAL A 418 -12.26 2.50 34.78
C VAL A 418 -11.59 3.23 33.62
N VAL A 419 -10.26 3.36 33.69
CA VAL A 419 -9.41 3.85 32.60
C VAL A 419 -8.48 2.76 32.11
N ALA A 420 -8.16 2.76 30.82
CA ALA A 420 -7.18 1.84 30.24
C ALA A 420 -6.52 2.43 29.00
N GLU A 421 -5.32 1.90 28.67
CA GLU A 421 -4.67 2.09 27.37
C GLU A 421 -5.18 1.00 26.42
N ALA A 422 -6.18 1.30 25.60
CA ALA A 422 -6.85 0.34 24.73
C ALA A 422 -5.89 -0.50 23.85
N PRO A 423 -4.82 0.08 23.23
CA PRO A 423 -3.90 -0.68 22.42
C PRO A 423 -3.10 -1.77 23.17
N ARG A 424 -2.98 -1.71 24.52
CA ARG A 424 -2.36 -2.81 25.27
C ARG A 424 -3.14 -4.11 25.13
N LYS A 425 -4.47 -4.04 25.19
CA LYS A 425 -5.32 -5.22 25.00
C LYS A 425 -5.22 -5.76 23.56
N LEU A 426 -5.10 -4.88 22.59
CA LEU A 426 -4.79 -5.25 21.23
C LEU A 426 -3.40 -5.92 21.12
N GLY A 427 -2.36 -5.41 21.81
CA GLY A 427 -1.04 -6.00 21.83
C GLY A 427 -1.04 -7.45 22.40
N GLU A 428 -1.81 -7.71 23.47
CA GLU A 428 -2.00 -9.05 24.03
C GLU A 428 -2.67 -10.00 23.01
N TYR A 429 -3.70 -9.53 22.30
CA TYR A 429 -4.37 -10.27 21.24
C TYR A 429 -3.41 -10.56 20.06
N LEU A 430 -2.71 -9.54 19.54
CA LEU A 430 -1.77 -9.69 18.44
C LEU A 430 -0.57 -10.59 18.79
N ARG A 431 -0.11 -10.60 20.06
CA ARG A 431 0.89 -11.56 20.56
C ARG A 431 0.47 -12.99 20.25
N ASP A 432 -0.76 -13.35 20.56
CA ASP A 432 -1.24 -14.71 20.38
C ASP A 432 -1.64 -15.01 18.93
N VAL A 433 -2.06 -13.99 18.16
CA VAL A 433 -2.17 -14.09 16.70
C VAL A 433 -0.82 -14.46 16.08
N ILE A 434 0.27 -13.79 16.48
CA ILE A 434 1.63 -14.09 15.98
C ILE A 434 2.03 -15.52 16.35
N LYS A 435 1.80 -15.96 17.60
CA LYS A 435 2.11 -17.32 18.04
C LYS A 435 1.39 -18.41 17.21
N GLN A 436 0.12 -18.18 16.89
CA GLN A 436 -0.69 -19.12 16.12
C GLN A 436 -0.38 -19.09 14.62
N ASN A 437 0.19 -17.98 14.12
CA ASN A 437 0.48 -17.76 12.70
C ASN A 437 1.96 -17.43 12.41
N PRO A 438 2.92 -18.27 12.81
CA PRO A 438 4.35 -17.95 12.80
C PRO A 438 4.96 -17.78 11.39
N ALA A 439 4.25 -18.19 10.34
CA ALA A 439 4.68 -18.07 8.94
C ALA A 439 3.60 -17.41 8.05
N ASN A 440 2.62 -16.71 8.66
CA ASN A 440 1.47 -16.18 7.91
C ASN A 440 1.03 -14.79 8.39
N PHE A 441 1.67 -14.25 9.45
CA PHE A 441 1.36 -12.93 9.99
C PHE A 441 2.62 -12.20 10.43
N ARG A 442 2.73 -10.91 10.08
CA ARG A 442 3.77 -9.99 10.57
C ARG A 442 3.16 -8.66 10.99
N LEU A 443 3.77 -8.02 12.00
CA LEU A 443 3.50 -6.65 12.37
C LEU A 443 4.55 -5.74 11.71
N PHE A 444 4.10 -4.63 11.14
CA PHE A 444 4.96 -3.63 10.49
C PHE A 444 4.80 -2.29 11.23
N CYS A 445 5.91 -1.65 11.58
CA CYS A 445 5.86 -0.45 12.40
C CYS A 445 7.13 0.41 12.22
N PRO A 446 7.02 1.75 12.08
CA PRO A 446 8.20 2.61 11.95
C PRO A 446 8.80 2.98 13.31
N ASP A 447 9.42 1.99 14.02
CA ASP A 447 10.08 2.16 15.33
C ASP A 447 9.13 2.61 16.46
N GLU A 448 7.87 2.24 16.38
CA GLU A 448 6.84 2.74 17.30
C GLU A 448 6.07 1.64 18.04
N THR A 449 6.47 0.37 17.96
CA THR A 449 5.73 -0.76 18.56
C THR A 449 5.50 -0.57 20.06
N ASN A 450 6.52 -0.17 20.79
CA ASN A 450 6.42 0.11 22.23
C ASN A 450 5.57 1.36 22.51
N SER A 451 5.81 2.41 21.74
CA SER A 451 5.10 3.67 21.89
C SER A 451 3.60 3.54 21.55
N ASN A 452 3.25 2.67 20.58
CA ASN A 452 1.86 2.35 20.23
C ASN A 452 1.20 1.37 21.22
N ARG A 453 1.88 1.02 22.32
CA ARG A 453 1.41 0.12 23.35
C ARG A 453 1.18 -1.33 22.88
N LEU A 454 1.85 -1.74 21.80
CA LEU A 454 1.78 -3.11 21.27
C LEU A 454 2.91 -4.01 21.79
N ASN A 455 3.68 -3.56 22.77
CA ASN A 455 4.88 -4.24 23.28
C ASN A 455 4.65 -5.66 23.80
N SER A 456 3.43 -6.06 24.14
CA SER A 456 3.11 -7.47 24.49
C SER A 456 3.47 -8.45 23.38
N VAL A 457 3.57 -8.03 22.12
CA VAL A 457 3.99 -8.89 21.02
C VAL A 457 5.41 -9.44 21.22
N PHE A 458 6.27 -8.71 21.93
CA PHE A 458 7.63 -9.13 22.21
C PHE A 458 7.75 -10.30 23.21
N GLU A 459 6.65 -10.69 23.86
CA GLU A 459 6.57 -11.96 24.61
C GLU A 459 6.52 -13.19 23.67
N ALA A 460 6.17 -12.98 22.38
CA ALA A 460 6.03 -14.04 21.39
C ALA A 460 7.12 -14.01 20.32
N THR A 461 7.71 -12.86 20.06
CA THR A 461 8.63 -12.66 18.94
C THR A 461 9.59 -11.50 19.20
N ASN A 462 10.41 -11.17 18.21
CA ASN A 462 11.36 -10.06 18.24
C ASN A 462 11.15 -9.15 17.01
N ARG A 463 11.87 -8.02 16.99
CA ARG A 463 12.12 -7.23 15.78
C ARG A 463 13.02 -8.00 14.84
N CYS A 464 12.70 -8.03 13.56
CA CYS A 464 13.51 -8.71 12.55
C CYS A 464 14.75 -7.88 12.20
N THR A 465 15.92 -8.49 12.25
CA THR A 465 17.15 -7.91 11.70
C THR A 465 18.13 -8.99 11.29
N MET A 466 18.81 -8.79 10.16
CA MET A 466 19.93 -9.64 9.72
C MET A 466 21.28 -9.04 10.08
N GLU A 467 21.32 -7.89 10.77
CA GLU A 467 22.55 -7.27 11.24
C GLU A 467 23.05 -7.88 12.56
N GLN A 468 24.30 -7.61 12.89
CA GLN A 468 24.88 -8.02 14.16
C GLN A 468 24.23 -7.25 15.31
N THR A 469 23.83 -7.97 16.34
CA THR A 469 23.29 -7.39 17.57
C THR A 469 24.36 -7.25 18.64
N VAL A 470 24.19 -6.31 19.55
CA VAL A 470 25.03 -6.09 20.71
C VAL A 470 24.25 -6.34 22.01
N SER A 471 24.95 -6.46 23.13
CA SER A 471 24.36 -6.88 24.42
C SER A 471 23.34 -5.90 25.03
N ILE A 472 23.26 -4.68 24.52
CA ILE A 472 22.32 -3.66 24.97
C ILE A 472 21.06 -3.58 24.07
N ASP A 473 21.06 -4.33 22.98
CA ASP A 473 19.91 -4.39 22.10
C ASP A 473 18.78 -5.20 22.73
N ASP A 474 17.56 -4.74 22.56
CA ASP A 474 16.37 -5.35 23.12
C ASP A 474 15.46 -5.89 22.02
N HIS A 475 15.03 -7.14 22.16
CA HIS A 475 14.10 -7.81 21.23
C HIS A 475 14.51 -7.77 19.75
N LEU A 476 15.79 -7.98 19.44
CA LEU A 476 16.29 -8.11 18.06
C LEU A 476 16.67 -9.56 17.75
N ALA A 477 16.17 -10.10 16.62
CA ALA A 477 16.55 -11.44 16.17
C ALA A 477 16.28 -11.62 14.66
N PRO A 478 17.03 -12.49 13.96
CA PRO A 478 16.82 -12.78 12.55
C PRO A 478 15.44 -13.38 12.21
N ASP A 479 14.81 -14.06 13.17
CA ASP A 479 13.51 -14.70 13.02
C ASP A 479 12.33 -13.86 13.55
N GLY A 480 12.57 -12.61 13.93
CA GLY A 480 11.56 -11.67 14.42
C GLY A 480 10.37 -11.52 13.45
N ARG A 481 9.18 -11.33 14.01
CA ARG A 481 7.93 -11.12 13.25
C ARG A 481 7.48 -9.66 13.23
N VAL A 482 8.15 -8.80 13.98
CA VAL A 482 7.96 -7.36 13.94
C VAL A 482 8.97 -6.78 12.95
N MET A 483 8.45 -6.22 11.86
CA MET A 483 9.24 -5.57 10.82
C MET A 483 9.32 -4.09 11.16
N GLU A 484 10.42 -3.69 11.77
CA GLU A 484 10.55 -2.35 12.34
C GLU A 484 11.76 -1.62 11.73
N VAL A 485 11.45 -0.51 11.06
CA VAL A 485 12.43 0.42 10.51
C VAL A 485 11.81 1.82 10.48
N LEU A 486 12.56 2.85 10.84
CA LEU A 486 12.05 4.23 10.87
C LEU A 486 11.80 4.76 9.43
N SER A 487 10.79 4.20 8.81
CA SER A 487 10.31 4.55 7.47
C SER A 487 8.91 3.97 7.26
N GLU A 488 7.91 4.82 7.23
CA GLU A 488 6.52 4.48 6.94
C GLU A 488 6.41 3.82 5.56
N HIS A 489 7.13 4.36 4.54
CA HIS A 489 7.14 3.81 3.19
C HIS A 489 7.59 2.34 3.15
N LEU A 490 8.70 2.00 3.86
CA LEU A 490 9.18 0.62 3.85
C LEU A 490 8.23 -0.31 4.58
N CYS A 491 7.75 0.08 5.75
CA CYS A 491 6.86 -0.74 6.57
C CYS A 491 5.55 -1.04 5.85
N GLU A 492 4.95 -0.02 5.26
CA GLU A 492 3.69 -0.15 4.54
C GLU A 492 3.87 -0.91 3.23
N GLY A 493 4.88 -0.57 2.41
CA GLY A 493 5.13 -1.25 1.13
C GLY A 493 5.57 -2.71 1.28
N TRP A 494 6.29 -3.07 2.35
CA TRP A 494 6.53 -4.47 2.69
C TRP A 494 5.23 -5.21 3.01
N LEU A 495 4.31 -4.57 3.76
CA LEU A 495 3.01 -5.15 4.04
C LEU A 495 2.22 -5.36 2.76
N GLU A 496 2.15 -4.39 1.86
CA GLU A 496 1.47 -4.55 0.57
C GLU A 496 2.00 -5.75 -0.22
N GLY A 497 3.32 -5.85 -0.43
CA GLY A 497 3.93 -6.98 -1.13
C GLY A 497 3.64 -8.33 -0.44
N TYR A 498 3.58 -8.35 0.88
CA TYR A 498 3.27 -9.51 1.70
C TYR A 498 1.81 -9.96 1.52
N LEU A 499 0.86 -9.01 1.49
CA LEU A 499 -0.55 -9.26 1.23
C LEU A 499 -0.77 -9.77 -0.20
N LEU A 500 -0.13 -9.14 -1.19
CA LEU A 500 -0.24 -9.48 -2.61
C LEU A 500 0.19 -10.94 -2.90
N THR A 501 1.01 -11.55 -2.06
CA THR A 501 1.45 -12.95 -2.14
C THR A 501 0.76 -13.88 -1.13
N GLY A 502 -0.40 -13.48 -0.60
CA GLY A 502 -1.29 -14.34 0.16
C GLY A 502 -0.91 -14.51 1.63
N ARG A 503 -0.36 -13.47 2.25
CA ARG A 503 -0.05 -13.40 3.67
C ARG A 503 -0.94 -12.39 4.37
N HIS A 504 -0.78 -12.23 5.70
CA HIS A 504 -1.53 -11.29 6.53
C HIS A 504 -0.59 -10.41 7.35
N GLY A 505 -1.03 -9.20 7.63
CA GLY A 505 -0.30 -8.31 8.50
C GLY A 505 -1.12 -7.12 8.98
N LEU A 506 -0.49 -6.32 9.80
CA LEU A 506 -1.00 -5.05 10.28
C LEU A 506 0.15 -4.05 10.29
N TRP A 507 -0.09 -2.86 9.76
CA TRP A 507 0.81 -1.73 9.87
C TRP A 507 0.30 -0.78 10.96
N SER A 508 1.21 -0.36 11.87
CA SER A 508 0.89 0.59 12.94
C SER A 508 1.78 1.83 12.83
N SER A 509 1.18 3.03 12.91
CA SER A 509 1.91 4.30 12.87
C SER A 509 1.19 5.40 13.64
N TYR A 510 1.89 6.54 13.85
CA TYR A 510 1.27 7.75 14.37
C TYR A 510 0.41 8.43 13.31
N GLU A 511 -0.66 9.07 13.77
CA GLU A 511 -1.65 9.70 12.90
C GLU A 511 -1.05 10.74 11.95
N ALA A 512 -0.22 11.62 12.46
CA ALA A 512 0.39 12.70 11.67
C ALA A 512 1.32 12.16 10.56
N PHE A 513 1.98 11.01 10.79
CA PHE A 513 2.94 10.43 9.86
C PHE A 513 2.33 9.42 8.89
N ALA A 514 1.13 8.91 9.17
CA ALA A 514 0.42 8.06 8.23
C ALA A 514 0.22 8.73 6.85
N GLN A 515 0.12 10.05 6.79
CA GLN A 515 0.02 10.81 5.53
C GLN A 515 1.23 10.64 4.61
N VAL A 516 2.39 10.25 5.13
CA VAL A 516 3.61 9.96 4.33
C VAL A 516 3.35 8.87 3.30
N VAL A 517 2.43 7.94 3.57
CA VAL A 517 2.10 6.81 2.69
C VAL A 517 0.74 6.93 2.00
N ASP A 518 0.12 8.08 2.01
CA ASP A 518 -1.20 8.29 1.37
C ASP A 518 -1.24 7.80 -0.09
N SER A 519 -0.21 8.08 -0.87
CA SER A 519 -0.15 7.67 -2.28
C SER A 519 0.04 6.16 -2.43
N MET A 520 0.80 5.52 -1.55
CA MET A 520 0.99 4.06 -1.55
C MET A 520 -0.31 3.34 -1.24
N VAL A 521 -0.96 3.69 -0.14
CA VAL A 521 -2.27 3.15 0.23
C VAL A 521 -3.31 3.39 -0.86
N THR A 522 -3.25 4.56 -1.51
CA THR A 522 -4.08 4.86 -2.69
C THR A 522 -3.79 3.92 -3.85
N GLN A 523 -2.51 3.63 -4.14
CA GLN A 523 -2.11 2.69 -5.18
C GLN A 523 -2.65 1.29 -4.89
N HIS A 524 -2.50 0.81 -3.65
CA HIS A 524 -3.04 -0.49 -3.24
C HIS A 524 -4.57 -0.54 -3.34
N ALA A 525 -5.26 0.50 -2.90
CA ALA A 525 -6.71 0.60 -3.03
C ALA A 525 -7.15 0.51 -4.50
N LYS A 526 -6.50 1.25 -5.42
CA LYS A 526 -6.76 1.15 -6.87
C LYS A 526 -6.54 -0.27 -7.41
N TRP A 527 -5.50 -0.96 -6.92
CA TRP A 527 -5.28 -2.37 -7.26
C TRP A 527 -6.47 -3.23 -6.85
N LEU A 528 -6.93 -3.11 -5.61
CA LEU A 528 -8.10 -3.85 -5.10
C LEU A 528 -9.37 -3.48 -5.86
N GLU A 529 -9.61 -2.20 -6.11
CA GLU A 529 -10.76 -1.69 -6.88
C GLU A 529 -10.84 -2.34 -8.27
N GLN A 530 -9.71 -2.42 -8.97
CA GLN A 530 -9.65 -3.05 -10.27
C GLN A 530 -9.78 -4.58 -10.20
N CYS A 531 -9.27 -5.22 -9.14
CA CYS A 531 -9.39 -6.67 -8.97
C CYS A 531 -10.85 -7.14 -8.89
N ILE A 532 -11.77 -6.29 -8.43
CA ILE A 532 -13.21 -6.60 -8.36
C ILE A 532 -13.76 -6.92 -9.77
N ASP A 533 -13.26 -6.23 -10.79
CA ASP A 533 -13.72 -6.38 -12.17
C ASP A 533 -13.16 -7.64 -12.88
N PHE A 534 -12.21 -8.36 -12.23
CA PHE A 534 -11.56 -9.54 -12.77
C PHE A 534 -11.85 -10.80 -11.93
N PRO A 535 -12.86 -11.63 -12.27
CA PRO A 535 -13.27 -12.79 -11.47
C PRO A 535 -12.18 -13.86 -11.27
N TRP A 536 -11.14 -13.87 -12.09
CA TRP A 536 -9.99 -14.75 -11.96
C TRP A 536 -8.99 -14.30 -10.89
N ARG A 537 -8.99 -13.01 -10.50
CA ARG A 537 -8.26 -12.49 -9.34
C ARG A 537 -8.95 -12.97 -8.06
N ARG A 538 -8.21 -13.63 -7.19
CA ARG A 538 -8.75 -14.15 -5.93
C ARG A 538 -8.59 -13.13 -4.82
N PRO A 539 -9.58 -13.03 -3.90
CA PRO A 539 -9.53 -12.07 -2.80
C PRO A 539 -8.27 -12.21 -1.94
N LEU A 540 -7.66 -11.10 -1.62
CA LEU A 540 -6.49 -10.97 -0.76
C LEU A 540 -6.90 -10.70 0.70
N ALA A 541 -5.96 -10.88 1.65
CA ALA A 541 -6.10 -10.32 2.98
C ALA A 541 -6.17 -8.79 2.89
N SER A 542 -6.95 -8.17 3.75
CA SER A 542 -7.09 -6.71 3.78
C SER A 542 -5.81 -6.03 4.26
N LEU A 543 -5.56 -4.84 3.75
CA LEU A 543 -4.56 -3.91 4.29
C LEU A 543 -5.13 -3.31 5.57
N ASN A 544 -4.52 -3.65 6.72
CA ASN A 544 -4.95 -3.18 8.03
C ASN A 544 -4.00 -2.11 8.54
N VAL A 545 -4.50 -0.90 8.68
CA VAL A 545 -3.79 0.29 9.16
C VAL A 545 -4.30 0.61 10.55
N PHE A 546 -3.41 0.53 11.56
CA PHE A 546 -3.71 0.90 12.94
C PHE A 546 -3.00 2.19 13.30
N ILE A 547 -3.77 3.23 13.56
CA ILE A 547 -3.29 4.58 13.82
C ILE A 547 -3.42 4.90 15.30
N THR A 548 -2.32 5.36 15.89
CA THR A 548 -2.27 5.87 17.26
C THR A 548 -1.59 7.24 17.31
N GLY A 549 -1.25 7.71 18.50
CA GLY A 549 -0.56 9.00 18.66
C GLY A 549 -1.32 10.15 18.00
N HIS A 550 -2.64 10.16 18.12
CA HIS A 550 -3.51 11.04 17.38
C HIS A 550 -3.48 12.50 17.90
N CYS A 551 -3.95 13.42 17.07
CA CYS A 551 -3.85 14.87 17.23
C CYS A 551 -4.34 15.39 18.61
N TRP A 552 -5.40 14.82 19.19
CA TRP A 552 -5.97 15.27 20.46
C TRP A 552 -5.12 14.99 21.70
N ARG A 553 -4.15 14.09 21.60
CA ARG A 553 -3.28 13.66 22.70
C ARG A 553 -1.79 13.89 22.40
N ASN A 554 -1.50 14.68 21.38
CA ASN A 554 -0.17 15.22 21.05
C ASN A 554 -0.06 16.71 21.44
N ASP A 555 -0.71 17.08 22.53
CA ASP A 555 -0.71 18.41 23.14
C ASP A 555 0.70 18.90 23.51
N HIS A 556 1.59 17.98 23.86
CA HIS A 556 2.99 18.25 24.26
C HIS A 556 3.96 18.35 23.06
N ASN A 557 3.69 17.67 21.95
CA ASN A 557 4.56 17.67 20.76
C ASN A 557 4.30 18.87 19.82
N GLY A 558 3.18 19.56 19.96
CA GLY A 558 2.80 20.69 19.13
C GLY A 558 2.40 20.27 17.71
N PHE A 559 2.38 21.24 16.79
CA PHE A 559 1.79 21.12 15.45
C PHE A 559 2.39 19.98 14.59
N SER A 560 3.63 19.61 14.80
CA SER A 560 4.31 18.59 13.99
C SER A 560 3.69 17.18 14.10
N HIS A 561 2.95 16.93 15.18
CA HIS A 561 2.30 15.63 15.47
C HIS A 561 0.76 15.72 15.45
N GLN A 562 0.21 16.80 14.90
CA GLN A 562 -1.22 17.11 14.95
C GLN A 562 -1.81 17.23 13.54
N ALA A 563 -2.04 16.13 12.85
CA ALA A 563 -2.56 16.10 11.49
C ALA A 563 -3.43 14.86 11.23
N PRO A 564 -4.77 14.92 11.42
CA PRO A 564 -5.68 13.78 11.28
C PRO A 564 -6.17 13.52 9.84
N GLY A 565 -5.51 14.06 8.80
CA GLY A 565 -6.04 14.09 7.43
C GLY A 565 -5.94 12.77 6.65
N PHE A 566 -5.23 11.76 7.12
CA PHE A 566 -5.06 10.49 6.41
C PHE A 566 -6.40 9.81 6.07
N VAL A 567 -7.35 9.83 6.99
CA VAL A 567 -8.68 9.21 6.82
C VAL A 567 -9.53 9.88 5.74
N ASP A 568 -9.35 11.19 5.53
CA ASP A 568 -10.07 11.93 4.48
C ASP A 568 -9.74 11.37 3.10
N ASN A 569 -8.45 11.04 2.87
CA ASN A 569 -7.99 10.47 1.62
C ASN A 569 -8.44 9.00 1.47
N ALA A 570 -8.37 8.21 2.53
CA ALA A 570 -8.81 6.82 2.52
C ALA A 570 -10.30 6.69 2.13
N LEU A 571 -11.18 7.57 2.65
CA LEU A 571 -12.63 7.54 2.36
C LEU A 571 -13.02 8.07 0.97
N GLN A 572 -12.09 8.65 0.20
CA GLN A 572 -12.34 9.04 -1.18
C GLN A 572 -12.22 7.87 -2.17
N ARG A 573 -11.90 6.66 -1.69
CA ARG A 573 -11.78 5.44 -2.51
C ARG A 573 -13.16 4.83 -2.80
N ARG A 574 -13.20 3.86 -3.73
CA ARG A 574 -14.42 3.10 -3.98
C ARG A 574 -14.93 2.48 -2.67
N SER A 575 -16.22 2.60 -2.46
CA SER A 575 -16.88 2.15 -1.23
C SER A 575 -16.66 0.66 -0.91
N GLU A 576 -16.44 -0.16 -1.94
CA GLU A 576 -16.22 -1.59 -1.76
C GLU A 576 -14.85 -1.93 -1.17
N VAL A 577 -13.90 -0.98 -1.11
CA VAL A 577 -12.52 -1.26 -0.63
C VAL A 577 -12.09 -0.46 0.59
N ALA A 578 -12.76 0.65 0.94
CA ALA A 578 -12.33 1.51 2.06
C ALA A 578 -13.24 1.38 3.27
N ARG A 579 -12.66 1.27 4.46
CA ARG A 579 -13.38 1.26 5.76
C ARG A 579 -12.59 2.03 6.80
N VAL A 580 -13.27 2.86 7.58
CA VAL A 580 -12.67 3.68 8.63
C VAL A 580 -13.42 3.51 9.95
N TYR A 581 -12.67 3.17 10.99
CA TYR A 581 -13.20 2.87 12.33
C TYR A 581 -12.57 3.76 13.39
N TYR A 582 -13.40 4.21 14.31
CA TYR A 582 -13.03 4.99 15.50
C TYR A 582 -13.52 4.31 16.78
N PRO A 583 -12.88 3.22 17.21
CA PRO A 583 -13.29 2.54 18.45
C PRO A 583 -13.12 3.46 19.66
N PRO A 584 -14.18 3.66 20.48
CA PRO A 584 -14.17 4.57 21.62
C PRO A 584 -13.49 4.00 22.88
N ASP A 585 -13.27 2.67 22.91
CA ASP A 585 -12.69 1.94 24.04
C ASP A 585 -11.99 0.64 23.64
N ALA A 586 -11.42 -0.06 24.60
CA ALA A 586 -10.64 -1.28 24.37
C ALA A 586 -11.47 -2.46 23.82
N ASN A 587 -12.70 -2.64 24.31
CA ASN A 587 -13.56 -3.73 23.88
C ASN A 587 -14.05 -3.53 22.44
N CYS A 588 -14.35 -2.29 22.05
CA CYS A 588 -14.64 -1.95 20.66
C CYS A 588 -13.40 -2.13 19.77
N LEU A 589 -12.20 -1.73 20.23
CA LEU A 589 -10.97 -1.88 19.46
C LEU A 589 -10.68 -3.36 19.17
N LEU A 590 -10.81 -4.25 20.15
CA LEU A 590 -10.61 -5.69 19.95
C LEU A 590 -11.58 -6.25 18.91
N ASN A 591 -12.85 -5.88 19.00
CA ASN A 591 -13.89 -6.31 18.07
C ASN A 591 -13.58 -5.86 16.63
N VAL A 592 -13.29 -4.56 16.46
CA VAL A 592 -13.00 -3.97 15.15
C VAL A 592 -11.75 -4.61 14.52
N VAL A 593 -10.66 -4.80 15.28
CA VAL A 593 -9.43 -5.37 14.71
C VAL A 593 -9.59 -6.84 14.39
N ASP A 594 -10.29 -7.66 15.21
CA ASP A 594 -10.60 -9.05 14.85
C ASP A 594 -11.40 -9.12 13.54
N HIS A 595 -12.41 -8.25 13.39
CA HIS A 595 -13.17 -8.12 12.16
C HIS A 595 -12.30 -7.75 10.96
N CYS A 596 -11.41 -6.77 11.10
CA CYS A 596 -10.49 -6.33 10.05
C CYS A 596 -9.54 -7.45 9.62
N LEU A 597 -8.97 -8.22 10.56
CA LEU A 597 -8.08 -9.35 10.26
C LEU A 597 -8.77 -10.50 9.51
N ARG A 598 -10.10 -10.66 9.67
CA ARG A 598 -10.91 -11.64 8.92
C ARG A 598 -11.31 -11.15 7.54
N SER A 599 -11.32 -9.86 7.32
CA SER A 599 -11.82 -9.23 6.08
C SER A 599 -10.89 -9.49 4.87
N ARG A 600 -11.44 -9.32 3.67
CA ARG A 600 -10.73 -9.53 2.39
C ARG A 600 -10.98 -8.36 1.46
N ASN A 601 -9.95 -7.99 0.69
CA ASN A 601 -10.00 -6.93 -0.31
C ASN A 601 -10.37 -5.54 0.22
N TYR A 602 -10.04 -5.25 1.50
CA TYR A 602 -10.28 -3.93 2.07
C TYR A 602 -8.98 -3.22 2.45
N VAL A 603 -9.08 -1.92 2.49
CA VAL A 603 -8.19 -1.04 3.24
C VAL A 603 -8.96 -0.63 4.49
N ASN A 604 -8.57 -1.18 5.63
CA ASN A 604 -9.18 -0.88 6.92
C ASN A 604 -8.29 0.12 7.68
N VAL A 605 -8.84 1.25 8.06
CA VAL A 605 -8.17 2.25 8.90
C VAL A 605 -8.83 2.28 10.25
N VAL A 606 -8.06 2.02 11.31
CA VAL A 606 -8.53 1.99 12.70
C VAL A 606 -7.74 3.01 13.50
N THR A 607 -8.40 4.04 14.02
CA THR A 607 -7.77 5.10 14.82
C THR A 607 -8.21 5.02 16.27
N CYS A 608 -7.25 4.91 17.20
CA CYS A 608 -7.50 4.82 18.64
C CYS A 608 -6.36 5.44 19.45
N GLY A 609 -6.69 6.11 20.56
CA GLY A 609 -5.69 6.70 21.44
C GLY A 609 -4.87 5.69 22.21
N LYS A 610 -3.59 5.98 22.38
CA LYS A 610 -2.64 5.15 23.17
C LYS A 610 -2.51 5.55 24.63
N GLN A 611 -3.09 6.68 25.03
CA GLN A 611 -3.07 7.18 26.40
C GLN A 611 -4.18 6.55 27.25
N PRO A 612 -4.06 6.52 28.59
CA PRO A 612 -5.14 6.07 29.45
C PRO A 612 -6.43 6.87 29.21
N GLN A 613 -7.54 6.16 28.95
CA GLN A 613 -8.82 6.75 28.65
C GLN A 613 -9.95 6.00 29.35
N LEU A 614 -11.10 6.72 29.57
CA LEU A 614 -12.32 6.14 30.09
C LEU A 614 -12.81 4.98 29.23
N GLN A 615 -13.24 3.91 29.86
CA GLN A 615 -13.83 2.74 29.21
C GLN A 615 -15.35 2.75 29.41
N TRP A 616 -16.10 2.39 28.38
CA TRP A 616 -17.52 2.69 28.32
C TRP A 616 -18.43 1.46 28.31
N LEU A 617 -18.08 0.47 27.50
CA LEU A 617 -18.95 -0.65 27.18
C LEU A 617 -18.37 -1.97 27.72
N THR A 618 -19.26 -2.80 28.26
CA THR A 618 -18.95 -4.21 28.49
C THR A 618 -18.64 -4.90 27.16
N PHE A 619 -18.06 -6.11 27.21
CA PHE A 619 -17.73 -6.84 25.98
C PHE A 619 -18.96 -7.08 25.10
N ASP A 620 -20.11 -7.51 25.70
CA ASP A 620 -21.33 -7.79 24.96
C ASP A 620 -21.96 -6.52 24.35
N GLU A 621 -21.92 -5.40 25.08
CA GLU A 621 -22.37 -4.10 24.57
C GLU A 621 -21.48 -3.62 23.43
N ALA A 622 -20.16 -3.78 23.53
CA ALA A 622 -19.21 -3.43 22.48
C ALA A 622 -19.43 -4.30 21.22
N LEU A 623 -19.68 -5.61 21.40
CA LEU A 623 -20.01 -6.51 20.28
C LEU A 623 -21.28 -6.04 19.55
N ALA A 624 -22.34 -5.71 20.31
CA ALA A 624 -23.58 -5.21 19.74
C ALA A 624 -23.40 -3.85 19.05
N HIS A 625 -22.63 -2.94 19.65
CA HIS A 625 -22.36 -1.61 19.10
C HIS A 625 -21.55 -1.71 17.78
N CYS A 626 -20.44 -2.46 17.79
CA CYS A 626 -19.59 -2.61 16.61
C CYS A 626 -20.32 -3.31 15.45
N SER A 627 -21.21 -4.27 15.74
CA SER A 627 -22.01 -4.94 14.70
C SER A 627 -23.00 -4.02 13.98
N GLN A 628 -23.41 -2.92 14.64
CA GLN A 628 -24.33 -1.92 14.09
C GLN A 628 -23.58 -0.75 13.41
N GLY A 629 -22.29 -0.59 13.68
CA GLY A 629 -21.47 0.54 13.21
C GLY A 629 -21.76 1.86 13.91
N ALA A 630 -23.00 2.10 14.35
CA ALA A 630 -23.42 3.24 15.16
C ALA A 630 -24.59 2.85 16.06
N SER A 631 -24.65 3.36 17.30
CA SER A 631 -25.77 3.08 18.19
C SER A 631 -26.04 4.20 19.20
N ILE A 632 -27.27 4.21 19.77
CA ILE A 632 -27.64 5.08 20.87
C ILE A 632 -27.03 4.55 22.16
N TRP A 633 -26.30 5.39 22.88
CA TRP A 633 -25.74 5.07 24.18
C TRP A 633 -26.74 5.39 25.29
N ASN A 634 -27.47 4.37 25.72
CA ASN A 634 -28.60 4.52 26.62
C ASN A 634 -28.23 5.10 27.99
N PHE A 635 -27.02 4.84 28.51
CA PHE A 635 -26.60 5.36 29.80
C PHE A 635 -26.47 6.91 29.78
N ALA A 636 -26.11 7.49 28.63
CA ALA A 636 -25.93 8.91 28.43
C ALA A 636 -27.18 9.62 27.82
N THR A 637 -28.23 8.86 27.46
CA THR A 637 -29.44 9.31 26.79
C THR A 637 -30.61 9.39 27.82
N ASN A 638 -31.44 10.44 27.74
CA ASN A 638 -32.60 10.60 28.63
C ASN A 638 -33.91 10.91 27.88
N ASP A 639 -33.98 10.61 26.58
CA ASP A 639 -35.19 10.88 25.77
C ASP A 639 -36.35 9.89 26.01
N GLY A 640 -36.07 8.78 26.72
CA GLY A 640 -37.06 7.76 27.03
C GLY A 640 -37.61 7.06 25.79
N GLY A 641 -36.85 7.00 24.69
CA GLY A 641 -37.26 6.45 23.41
C GLY A 641 -38.20 7.36 22.61
N THR A 642 -38.39 8.61 23.05
CA THR A 642 -39.21 9.62 22.36
C THR A 642 -38.29 10.55 21.52
N GLN A 643 -38.89 11.49 20.83
CA GLN A 643 -38.13 12.51 20.11
C GLN A 643 -37.30 13.35 21.09
N PRO A 644 -35.97 13.42 20.93
CA PRO A 644 -35.12 14.26 21.75
C PRO A 644 -35.25 15.74 21.34
N ASP A 645 -34.75 16.63 22.20
CA ASP A 645 -34.60 18.04 21.86
C ASP A 645 -33.36 18.31 21.04
N ILE A 646 -32.32 17.47 21.27
CA ILE A 646 -31.02 17.57 20.61
C ILE A 646 -30.42 16.18 20.55
N VAL A 647 -29.69 15.89 19.46
CA VAL A 647 -28.85 14.72 19.34
C VAL A 647 -27.38 15.14 19.50
N LEU A 648 -26.66 14.50 20.40
CA LEU A 648 -25.22 14.60 20.53
C LEU A 648 -24.59 13.38 19.86
N ALA A 649 -23.90 13.57 18.75
CA ALA A 649 -23.22 12.50 18.06
C ALA A 649 -21.71 12.60 18.26
N CYS A 650 -21.00 11.46 18.21
CA CYS A 650 -19.56 11.46 18.35
C CYS A 650 -18.92 10.29 17.60
N ALA A 651 -17.68 10.52 17.11
CA ALA A 651 -16.80 9.49 16.55
C ALA A 651 -15.35 9.79 16.97
N GLY A 652 -14.71 8.81 17.59
CA GLY A 652 -13.38 8.92 18.21
C GLY A 652 -13.46 8.93 19.74
N ASP A 653 -12.36 8.56 20.37
CA ASP A 653 -12.27 8.39 21.82
C ASP A 653 -12.42 9.73 22.60
N VAL A 654 -11.64 10.76 22.28
CA VAL A 654 -11.75 12.08 22.91
C VAL A 654 -13.08 12.75 22.60
N PRO A 655 -13.58 12.77 21.35
CA PRO A 655 -14.93 13.25 21.06
C PRO A 655 -16.03 12.55 21.88
N THR A 656 -15.88 11.25 22.13
CA THR A 656 -16.83 10.47 22.93
C THR A 656 -16.84 10.94 24.39
N ILE A 657 -15.68 11.19 24.99
CA ILE A 657 -15.60 11.76 26.34
C ILE A 657 -16.36 13.08 26.40
N GLU A 658 -16.11 13.96 25.45
CA GLU A 658 -16.71 15.31 25.44
C GLU A 658 -18.22 15.28 25.17
N ALA A 659 -18.70 14.40 24.28
CA ALA A 659 -20.14 14.23 24.03
C ALA A 659 -20.89 13.68 25.25
N CYS A 660 -20.32 12.65 25.91
CA CYS A 660 -20.90 12.13 27.16
C CYS A 660 -20.91 13.19 28.28
N ALA A 661 -19.81 13.93 28.44
CA ALA A 661 -19.72 15.00 29.41
C ALA A 661 -20.68 16.15 29.10
N THR A 662 -20.92 16.45 27.83
CA THR A 662 -21.93 17.41 27.38
C THR A 662 -23.32 16.97 27.79
N SER A 663 -23.67 15.71 27.53
CA SER A 663 -24.96 15.15 27.94
C SER A 663 -25.14 15.22 29.46
N TRP A 664 -24.13 14.86 30.23
CA TRP A 664 -24.12 14.95 31.69
C TRP A 664 -24.36 16.40 32.18
N LEU A 665 -23.66 17.37 31.59
CA LEU A 665 -23.84 18.80 31.94
C LEU A 665 -25.24 19.32 31.60
N LEU A 666 -25.75 18.97 30.44
CA LEU A 666 -27.10 19.40 30.01
C LEU A 666 -28.19 18.82 30.92
N GLN A 667 -28.10 17.53 31.24
CA GLN A 667 -29.06 16.88 32.14
C GLN A 667 -29.01 17.44 33.57
N LYS A 668 -27.80 17.78 34.06
CA LYS A 668 -27.60 18.39 35.38
C LYS A 668 -28.15 19.80 35.49
N HIS A 669 -27.91 20.65 34.47
CA HIS A 669 -28.15 22.10 34.56
C HIS A 669 -29.40 22.59 33.84
N ILE A 670 -30.00 21.78 32.96
CA ILE A 670 -31.18 22.16 32.16
C ILE A 670 -32.33 21.20 32.47
N PRO A 671 -33.16 21.48 33.48
CA PRO A 671 -34.26 20.60 33.81
C PRO A 671 -35.21 20.35 32.64
N GLY A 672 -35.49 19.09 32.36
CA GLY A 672 -36.45 18.67 31.34
C GLY A 672 -35.93 18.71 29.90
N ILE A 673 -34.60 18.89 29.66
CA ILE A 673 -33.99 18.68 28.36
C ILE A 673 -33.95 17.19 28.03
N LYS A 674 -34.27 16.82 26.80
CA LYS A 674 -34.17 15.47 26.28
C LYS A 674 -32.99 15.39 25.33
N VAL A 675 -31.97 14.65 25.74
CA VAL A 675 -30.74 14.45 24.99
C VAL A 675 -30.66 13.00 24.53
N ARG A 676 -30.28 12.80 23.28
CA ARG A 676 -29.86 11.49 22.73
C ARG A 676 -28.38 11.51 22.41
N VAL A 677 -27.64 10.52 22.88
CA VAL A 677 -26.21 10.34 22.54
C VAL A 677 -26.06 9.20 21.55
N VAL A 678 -25.42 9.46 20.43
CA VAL A 678 -25.13 8.48 19.37
C VAL A 678 -23.61 8.39 19.18
N ASN A 679 -23.05 7.21 19.41
CA ASN A 679 -21.65 6.95 19.06
C ASN A 679 -21.54 6.22 17.72
N VAL A 680 -20.57 6.62 16.91
CA VAL A 680 -20.28 6.09 15.58
C VAL A 680 -18.91 5.45 15.62
N VAL A 681 -18.85 4.12 15.59
CA VAL A 681 -17.60 3.34 15.56
C VAL A 681 -17.14 3.06 14.14
N ASP A 682 -18.07 2.79 13.22
CA ASP A 682 -17.82 2.66 11.78
C ASP A 682 -18.31 3.93 11.07
N LEU A 683 -17.37 4.72 10.60
CA LEU A 683 -17.70 6.01 10.00
C LEU A 683 -18.54 5.85 8.72
N ASN A 684 -18.36 4.73 8.01
CA ASN A 684 -19.10 4.44 6.79
C ASN A 684 -20.61 4.23 7.04
N ALA A 685 -21.02 3.95 8.28
CA ALA A 685 -22.45 3.89 8.67
C ALA A 685 -23.20 5.20 8.42
N LEU A 686 -22.51 6.33 8.36
CA LEU A 686 -23.12 7.64 8.07
C LEU A 686 -23.55 7.77 6.59
N MET A 687 -22.92 7.02 5.68
CA MET A 687 -23.23 7.02 4.25
C MET A 687 -24.53 6.26 3.97
N SER A 688 -25.11 6.47 2.77
CA SER A 688 -26.25 5.68 2.31
C SER A 688 -25.82 4.27 1.87
N PRO A 689 -26.72 3.28 1.83
CA PRO A 689 -26.40 1.97 1.24
C PRO A 689 -26.05 2.03 -0.25
N ASP A 690 -26.47 3.06 -0.93
CA ASP A 690 -26.10 3.29 -2.36
C ASP A 690 -24.65 3.74 -2.50
N ASP A 691 -24.11 4.40 -1.49
CA ASP A 691 -22.75 4.93 -1.48
C ASP A 691 -21.74 3.97 -0.82
N HIS A 692 -22.16 3.17 0.18
CA HIS A 692 -21.28 2.24 0.88
C HIS A 692 -22.05 1.02 1.41
N PRO A 693 -21.49 -0.22 1.32
CA PRO A 693 -22.14 -1.45 1.84
C PRO A 693 -22.45 -1.41 3.34
N HIS A 694 -21.71 -0.64 4.15
CA HIS A 694 -21.97 -0.45 5.58
C HIS A 694 -22.89 0.74 5.86
N GLY A 695 -23.30 1.48 4.82
CA GLY A 695 -24.17 2.63 4.95
C GLY A 695 -25.52 2.25 5.54
N LEU A 696 -26.01 3.03 6.50
CA LEU A 696 -27.33 2.80 7.10
C LEU A 696 -28.43 3.22 6.11
N ASP A 697 -29.48 2.41 6.00
CA ASP A 697 -30.68 2.86 5.31
C ASP A 697 -31.32 4.06 6.03
N ASN A 698 -32.22 4.76 5.34
CA ASN A 698 -32.82 5.99 5.91
C ASN A 698 -33.63 5.73 7.18
N ILE A 699 -34.27 4.57 7.31
CA ILE A 699 -35.05 4.23 8.50
C ILE A 699 -34.11 4.06 9.70
N SER A 700 -33.05 3.28 9.53
CA SER A 700 -32.03 3.06 10.56
C SER A 700 -31.28 4.35 10.91
N PHE A 701 -30.93 5.15 9.92
CA PHE A 701 -30.29 6.46 10.12
C PHE A 701 -31.18 7.42 10.90
N GLU A 702 -32.48 7.56 10.52
CA GLU A 702 -33.44 8.41 11.19
C GLU A 702 -33.83 7.89 12.62
N ALA A 703 -33.73 6.58 12.85
CA ALA A 703 -33.89 6.02 14.20
C ALA A 703 -32.79 6.50 15.17
N LEU A 704 -31.55 6.66 14.67
CA LEU A 704 -30.43 7.19 15.45
C LEU A 704 -30.45 8.71 15.55
N PHE A 705 -30.45 9.39 14.43
CA PHE A 705 -30.20 10.82 14.30
C PHE A 705 -31.50 11.64 14.21
N THR A 706 -32.67 11.00 14.16
CA THR A 706 -33.96 11.60 13.84
C THR A 706 -34.01 12.19 12.43
N ARG A 707 -35.15 12.77 12.05
CA ARG A 707 -35.28 13.40 10.73
C ARG A 707 -35.06 14.91 10.79
N ASP A 708 -35.53 15.57 11.87
CA ASP A 708 -35.68 17.02 11.92
C ASP A 708 -35.01 17.67 13.15
N VAL A 709 -34.49 16.86 14.10
CA VAL A 709 -33.81 17.40 15.29
C VAL A 709 -32.35 17.73 14.92
N ASP A 710 -31.88 18.87 15.43
CA ASP A 710 -30.49 19.28 15.27
C ASP A 710 -29.54 18.27 15.92
N VAL A 711 -28.38 18.04 15.25
CA VAL A 711 -27.32 17.14 15.68
C VAL A 711 -26.03 17.93 15.93
N VAL A 712 -25.55 17.94 17.14
CA VAL A 712 -24.20 18.44 17.47
C VAL A 712 -23.25 17.25 17.41
N PHE A 713 -22.36 17.26 16.43
CA PHE A 713 -21.45 16.14 16.16
C PHE A 713 -20.01 16.49 16.58
N ALA A 714 -19.46 15.77 17.54
CA ALA A 714 -18.08 15.83 17.95
C ALA A 714 -17.29 14.78 17.17
N PHE A 715 -16.34 15.22 16.32
CA PHE A 715 -15.60 14.35 15.42
C PHE A 715 -14.09 14.41 15.66
N HIS A 716 -13.43 13.29 15.53
CA HIS A 716 -11.99 13.14 15.70
C HIS A 716 -11.18 13.98 14.69
N GLY A 717 -11.51 13.87 13.40
CA GLY A 717 -10.79 14.49 12.30
C GLY A 717 -11.34 15.85 11.87
N TYR A 718 -11.12 16.20 10.61
CA TYR A 718 -11.62 17.46 10.05
C TYR A 718 -13.13 17.40 9.82
N ARG A 719 -13.83 18.44 10.30
CA ARG A 719 -15.32 18.52 10.27
C ARG A 719 -15.93 18.28 8.88
N TRP A 720 -15.21 18.65 7.82
CA TRP A 720 -15.71 18.54 6.45
C TRP A 720 -15.97 17.10 6.02
N LEU A 721 -15.25 16.15 6.58
CA LEU A 721 -15.45 14.74 6.30
C LEU A 721 -16.86 14.29 6.69
N ILE A 722 -17.31 14.64 7.89
CA ILE A 722 -18.67 14.29 8.33
C ILE A 722 -19.74 14.93 7.43
N HIS A 723 -19.55 16.21 7.05
CA HIS A 723 -20.49 16.86 6.12
C HIS A 723 -20.55 16.15 4.76
N SER A 724 -19.42 15.66 4.24
CA SER A 724 -19.41 14.88 3.00
C SER A 724 -20.11 13.53 3.15
N MET A 725 -19.97 12.87 4.29
CA MET A 725 -20.56 11.55 4.54
C MET A 725 -22.08 11.57 4.78
N VAL A 726 -22.59 12.65 5.34
CA VAL A 726 -24.05 12.83 5.53
C VAL A 726 -24.72 13.56 4.36
N HIS A 727 -23.95 13.89 3.31
CA HIS A 727 -24.51 14.54 2.13
C HIS A 727 -25.60 13.69 1.51
N GLY A 728 -26.72 14.31 1.12
CA GLY A 728 -27.89 13.62 0.61
C GLY A 728 -28.82 13.02 1.67
N ARG A 729 -28.45 13.04 2.96
CA ARG A 729 -29.37 12.69 4.04
C ARG A 729 -30.45 13.78 4.24
N ALA A 730 -31.60 13.39 4.71
CA ALA A 730 -32.69 14.35 4.97
C ALA A 730 -32.25 15.45 5.94
N ASN A 731 -32.46 16.72 5.54
CA ASN A 731 -32.13 17.91 6.34
C ASN A 731 -30.65 17.91 6.82
N GLU A 732 -29.69 17.60 5.95
CA GLU A 732 -28.26 17.51 6.30
C GLU A 732 -27.71 18.78 6.96
N GLY A 733 -28.27 19.96 6.68
CA GLY A 733 -27.89 21.23 7.28
C GLY A 733 -28.09 21.31 8.80
N ARG A 734 -28.81 20.35 9.42
CA ARG A 734 -28.97 20.24 10.86
C ARG A 734 -27.79 19.62 11.60
N PHE A 735 -26.77 19.13 10.87
CA PHE A 735 -25.53 18.60 11.44
C PHE A 735 -24.55 19.73 11.73
N HIS A 736 -24.34 20.02 13.00
CA HIS A 736 -23.42 21.05 13.50
C HIS A 736 -22.12 20.36 13.97
N VAL A 737 -21.15 20.22 13.06
CA VAL A 737 -19.95 19.42 13.31
C VAL A 737 -18.85 20.25 13.94
N ARG A 738 -18.28 19.74 15.02
CA ARG A 738 -17.02 20.17 15.63
C ARG A 738 -15.97 19.09 15.41
N GLY A 739 -14.77 19.50 15.03
CA GLY A 739 -13.65 18.61 14.79
C GLY A 739 -12.34 19.37 14.92
N PHE A 740 -11.25 18.75 14.50
CA PHE A 740 -9.91 19.35 14.55
C PHE A 740 -9.79 20.54 13.59
N ASN A 741 -9.03 21.58 13.99
CA ASN A 741 -8.85 22.83 13.22
C ASN A 741 -7.40 23.33 13.18
N ASP A 742 -6.41 22.45 13.35
CA ASP A 742 -4.98 22.76 13.25
C ASP A 742 -4.54 23.97 14.10
N GLN A 743 -4.90 24.00 15.36
CA GLN A 743 -4.48 25.10 16.26
C GLN A 743 -2.99 25.09 16.56
N GLY A 744 -2.33 23.96 16.43
CA GLY A 744 -0.87 23.84 16.31
C GLY A 744 -0.04 24.31 17.50
N THR A 745 -0.52 24.21 18.72
CA THR A 745 0.18 24.68 19.90
C THR A 745 0.54 23.56 20.87
N THR A 746 1.52 23.82 21.72
CA THR A 746 1.77 23.01 22.91
C THR A 746 0.87 23.53 24.01
N THR A 747 0.10 22.64 24.65
CA THR A 747 -0.90 22.97 25.65
C THR A 747 -1.22 21.78 26.58
N THR A 748 -2.36 21.77 27.26
CA THR A 748 -2.85 20.62 28.03
C THR A 748 -3.87 19.80 27.21
N PRO A 749 -4.11 18.52 27.54
CA PRO A 749 -5.05 17.67 26.79
C PRO A 749 -6.45 18.28 26.65
N PHE A 750 -7.01 18.87 27.69
CA PHE A 750 -8.34 19.48 27.60
C PHE A 750 -8.29 20.84 26.87
N ASP A 751 -7.21 21.62 27.05
CA ASP A 751 -7.07 22.87 26.32
C ASP A 751 -6.98 22.65 24.81
N MET A 752 -6.38 21.55 24.36
CA MET A 752 -6.42 21.16 22.96
C MET A 752 -7.87 21.08 22.44
N VAL A 753 -8.77 20.49 23.23
CA VAL A 753 -10.19 20.37 22.90
C VAL A 753 -10.88 21.74 22.96
N VAL A 754 -10.48 22.61 23.91
CA VAL A 754 -11.00 23.98 24.05
C VAL A 754 -10.60 24.86 22.86
N LEU A 755 -9.34 24.84 22.46
CA LEU A 755 -8.82 25.60 21.30
C LEU A 755 -9.54 25.22 20.00
N ASN A 756 -9.86 23.94 19.84
CA ASN A 756 -10.63 23.44 18.70
C ASN A 756 -12.16 23.63 18.85
N LYS A 757 -12.63 24.27 19.91
CA LYS A 757 -14.05 24.52 20.20
C LYS A 757 -14.91 23.26 20.25
N MET A 758 -14.33 22.14 20.66
CA MET A 758 -14.99 20.84 20.77
C MET A 758 -15.17 20.39 22.23
N SER A 759 -14.78 21.22 23.22
CA SER A 759 -14.92 20.87 24.61
C SER A 759 -16.39 20.72 24.99
N ARG A 760 -16.66 19.92 26.04
CA ARG A 760 -18.00 19.75 26.65
C ARG A 760 -18.77 21.04 26.86
N PHE A 761 -18.08 22.13 27.19
CA PHE A 761 -18.69 23.45 27.35
C PHE A 761 -19.11 24.06 26.01
N HIS A 762 -18.29 23.98 25.00
CA HIS A 762 -18.62 24.44 23.65
C HIS A 762 -19.76 23.66 23.03
N LEU A 763 -19.73 22.31 23.16
CA LEU A 763 -20.79 21.44 22.64
C LEU A 763 -22.13 21.70 23.38
N ALA A 764 -22.11 21.95 24.72
CA ALA A 764 -23.29 22.28 25.48
C ALA A 764 -23.87 23.63 25.05
N ILE A 765 -23.02 24.65 24.85
CA ILE A 765 -23.45 25.97 24.35
C ILE A 765 -24.06 25.84 22.95
N ASP A 766 -23.45 25.07 22.08
CA ASP A 766 -23.99 24.85 20.72
C ASP A 766 -25.33 24.08 20.77
N ALA A 767 -25.42 23.03 21.58
CA ALA A 767 -26.68 22.31 21.76
C ALA A 767 -27.82 23.24 22.22
N LEU A 768 -27.55 24.09 23.21
CA LEU A 768 -28.57 25.04 23.75
C LEU A 768 -29.00 26.10 22.74
N LYS A 769 -28.15 26.52 21.80
CA LYS A 769 -28.50 27.44 20.71
C LYS A 769 -29.56 26.84 19.77
N HIS A 770 -29.54 25.52 19.62
CA HIS A 770 -30.42 24.76 18.71
C HIS A 770 -31.67 24.18 19.40
N VAL A 771 -31.92 24.52 20.67
CA VAL A 771 -33.14 24.12 21.38
C VAL A 771 -34.01 25.36 21.74
N PRO A 772 -34.80 25.93 20.80
CA PRO A 772 -35.50 27.21 20.99
C PRO A 772 -36.45 27.27 22.20
N ARG A 773 -37.08 26.12 22.55
CA ARG A 773 -38.02 26.04 23.66
C ARG A 773 -37.36 26.30 25.03
N LEU A 774 -36.05 26.17 25.13
CA LEU A 774 -35.29 26.31 26.37
C LEU A 774 -34.51 27.63 26.46
N ARG A 775 -34.70 28.58 25.55
CA ARG A 775 -33.91 29.82 25.48
C ARG A 775 -33.88 30.58 26.79
N SER A 776 -35.01 30.66 27.52
CA SER A 776 -35.08 31.38 28.80
C SER A 776 -34.28 30.72 29.93
N GLN A 777 -34.10 29.40 29.89
CA GLN A 777 -33.32 28.63 30.86
C GLN A 777 -31.86 28.48 30.42
N ALA A 778 -31.62 28.60 29.13
CA ALA A 778 -30.30 28.41 28.53
C ALA A 778 -29.30 29.53 28.83
N SER A 779 -29.78 30.78 29.04
CA SER A 779 -28.93 31.96 29.23
C SER A 779 -27.97 31.80 30.41
N ASP A 780 -28.49 31.45 31.58
CA ASP A 780 -27.68 31.28 32.79
C ASP A 780 -26.66 30.14 32.67
N ALA A 781 -27.06 29.04 32.00
CA ALA A 781 -26.18 27.91 31.75
C ALA A 781 -25.06 28.25 30.74
N ILE A 782 -25.38 28.97 29.67
CA ILE A 782 -24.40 29.45 28.70
C ILE A 782 -23.38 30.39 29.39
N ASP A 783 -23.84 31.30 30.23
CA ASP A 783 -22.93 32.16 30.99
C ASP A 783 -22.07 31.39 31.97
N MET A 784 -22.60 30.35 32.59
CA MET A 784 -21.84 29.45 33.46
C MET A 784 -20.77 28.71 32.65
N PHE A 785 -21.10 28.13 31.50
CA PHE A 785 -20.13 27.40 30.67
C PHE A 785 -19.04 28.32 30.12
N ASN A 786 -19.36 29.56 29.75
CA ASN A 786 -18.39 30.57 29.38
C ASN A 786 -17.44 30.93 30.54
N ARG A 787 -17.95 31.03 31.77
CA ARG A 787 -17.07 31.22 32.95
C ARG A 787 -16.13 30.04 33.16
N LYS A 788 -16.62 28.81 32.99
CA LYS A 788 -15.78 27.61 33.08
C LYS A 788 -14.63 27.60 32.07
N LEU A 789 -14.87 28.01 30.84
CA LEU A 789 -13.83 28.20 29.83
C LEU A 789 -12.81 29.25 30.27
N TYR A 790 -13.26 30.37 30.86
CA TYR A 790 -12.37 31.41 31.36
C TYR A 790 -11.53 30.91 32.57
N GLU A 791 -12.17 30.23 33.53
CA GLU A 791 -11.51 29.60 34.68
C GLU A 791 -10.44 28.61 34.23
N HIS A 792 -10.73 27.77 33.22
CA HIS A 792 -9.77 26.84 32.65
C HIS A 792 -8.54 27.56 32.08
N HIS A 793 -8.73 28.56 31.22
CA HIS A 793 -7.63 29.35 30.68
C HIS A 793 -6.77 30.04 31.74
N ALA A 794 -7.35 30.51 32.83
CA ALA A 794 -6.62 31.08 33.94
C ALA A 794 -5.80 30.02 34.68
N TYR A 795 -6.40 28.84 34.93
CA TYR A 795 -5.81 27.75 35.69
C TYR A 795 -4.58 27.13 34.98
N ILE A 796 -4.70 26.82 33.67
CA ILE A 796 -3.61 26.19 32.92
C ILE A 796 -2.36 27.09 32.84
N ARG A 797 -2.51 28.41 32.86
CA ARG A 797 -1.38 29.37 32.88
C ARG A 797 -0.63 29.42 34.19
N GLU A 798 -1.30 29.09 35.29
CA GLU A 798 -0.73 29.09 36.65
C GLU A 798 -0.19 27.71 37.02
N HIS A 799 -0.90 26.63 36.63
CA HIS A 799 -0.64 25.28 37.13
C HIS A 799 -0.05 24.33 36.07
N PHE A 800 -0.06 24.69 34.77
CA PHE A 800 0.46 23.88 33.66
C PHE A 800 -0.22 22.50 33.52
N GLU A 801 -1.46 22.38 34.02
CA GLU A 801 -2.29 21.17 33.95
C GLU A 801 -3.77 21.55 33.87
N ASP A 802 -4.62 20.61 33.45
CA ASP A 802 -6.07 20.82 33.39
C ASP A 802 -6.69 20.93 34.77
N LEU A 803 -7.84 21.61 34.86
CA LEU A 803 -8.61 21.72 36.09
C LEU A 803 -8.87 20.33 36.72
N PRO A 804 -8.78 20.18 38.06
CA PRO A 804 -9.07 18.90 38.74
C PRO A 804 -10.43 18.29 38.38
N GLU A 805 -11.47 19.13 38.25
CA GLU A 805 -12.80 18.70 37.84
C GLU A 805 -12.86 18.11 36.44
N ILE A 806 -11.95 18.51 35.55
CA ILE A 806 -11.83 17.98 34.21
C ILE A 806 -11.05 16.67 34.23
N ARG A 807 -9.89 16.62 34.91
CA ARG A 807 -9.04 15.44 35.00
C ARG A 807 -9.70 14.27 35.73
N ASN A 808 -10.54 14.57 36.73
CA ASN A 808 -11.22 13.57 37.53
C ASN A 808 -12.57 13.17 36.95
N TRP A 809 -13.04 13.89 35.92
CA TRP A 809 -14.38 13.67 35.38
C TRP A 809 -14.53 12.24 34.83
N HIS A 810 -15.62 11.60 35.24
CA HIS A 810 -16.15 10.37 34.66
C HIS A 810 -17.66 10.37 34.81
N TRP A 811 -18.34 9.47 34.14
CA TRP A 811 -19.80 9.40 34.19
C TRP A 811 -20.29 9.00 35.59
N THR A 812 -21.18 9.76 36.16
CA THR A 812 -21.89 9.46 37.42
C THR A 812 -23.40 9.57 37.19
N LYS A 813 -24.15 8.56 37.63
CA LYS A 813 -25.62 8.50 37.44
C LYS A 813 -26.41 9.53 38.22
N ASP A 814 -25.88 9.95 39.34
CA ASP A 814 -26.48 10.94 40.29
C ASP A 814 -26.05 12.39 40.00
N PHE A 815 -25.27 12.60 38.92
CA PHE A 815 -24.69 13.90 38.55
C PHE A 815 -23.81 14.53 39.64
N SER A 816 -23.28 13.74 40.58
CA SER A 816 -22.26 14.20 41.52
C SER A 816 -20.91 14.42 40.83
N GLU A 817 -20.20 15.47 41.22
CA GLU A 817 -18.85 15.74 40.70
C GLU A 817 -17.84 14.78 41.33
N PRO A 818 -17.11 14.02 40.49
CA PRO A 818 -16.09 13.09 40.98
C PRO A 818 -14.95 13.83 41.66
N SER A 819 -14.55 13.37 42.85
CA SER A 819 -13.42 13.94 43.62
C SER A 819 -12.07 13.36 43.27
N ALA A 820 -12.04 12.25 42.54
CA ALA A 820 -10.83 11.55 42.08
C ALA A 820 -11.07 10.90 40.72
N PRO A 821 -10.02 10.69 39.93
CA PRO A 821 -10.14 9.96 38.66
C PRO A 821 -10.50 8.50 38.92
N PRO A 822 -11.16 7.81 37.97
CA PRO A 822 -11.44 6.40 38.11
C PRO A 822 -10.14 5.57 38.10
N PRO A 823 -10.15 4.39 38.73
CA PRO A 823 -8.96 3.55 38.81
C PRO A 823 -8.55 3.02 37.45
N LEU A 824 -7.25 2.71 37.30
CA LEU A 824 -6.76 1.89 36.21
C LEU A 824 -7.42 0.50 36.26
N ALA A 825 -7.77 -0.04 35.11
CA ALA A 825 -8.25 -1.41 35.01
C ALA A 825 -7.23 -2.40 35.62
N LYS A 826 -7.74 -3.47 36.26
CA LYS A 826 -6.93 -4.39 37.11
C LYS A 826 -5.73 -5.00 36.41
N ASP A 827 -5.82 -5.24 35.08
CA ASP A 827 -4.81 -5.89 34.28
C ASP A 827 -3.87 -4.91 33.54
N GLN A 828 -3.92 -3.64 33.90
CA GLN A 828 -3.06 -2.61 33.29
C GLN A 828 -1.86 -2.35 34.22
N PRO A 829 -0.61 -2.43 33.71
CA PRO A 829 0.54 -2.05 34.52
C PRO A 829 0.41 -0.57 34.90
N ARG A 830 0.64 -0.23 36.16
CA ARG A 830 0.80 1.17 36.58
C ARG A 830 1.94 1.75 35.75
N GLY A 831 1.64 2.71 34.89
CA GLY A 831 2.56 3.25 33.91
C GLY A 831 3.92 3.56 34.53
N GLN A 832 4.97 3.14 33.85
CA GLN A 832 6.26 3.79 34.02
C GLN A 832 6.07 5.25 33.64
N SER A 833 6.64 6.13 34.44
CA SER A 833 6.55 7.58 34.29
C SER A 833 6.90 8.03 32.85
N PHE A 834 6.36 9.14 32.45
CA PHE A 834 6.49 9.88 31.17
C PHE A 834 7.87 9.97 30.49
N SER A 835 8.82 9.12 30.82
CA SER A 835 10.18 9.07 30.23
C SER A 835 10.29 8.15 29.00
N ASP A 836 9.23 7.43 28.60
CA ASP A 836 9.21 6.53 27.44
C ASP A 836 8.27 7.10 26.34
N ALA A 837 8.51 8.36 25.95
CA ALA A 837 7.90 8.96 24.79
C ALA A 837 8.82 8.80 23.58
#